data_43b68aebea3d328eb3b0583e9cef9952
#
_entry.id   43b68aebea3d328eb3b0583e9cef9952
#
_cell.length_a   1.000
_cell.length_b   1.000
_cell.length_c   1.000
_cell.angle_alpha   90.00
_cell.angle_beta   90.00
_cell.angle_gamma   90.00
#
_symmetry.space_group_name_H-M   'P 1'
#
loop_
_entity.id
_entity.type
_entity.pdbx_description
1 polymer ?
#
loop_
_entity_poly.entity_id
_entity_poly.type
_entity_poly.pdbx_seq_one_letter_code
_entity_poly.pdbx_strand_id
1 'polypeptide(L)'
;MDETSRNSAKLDIEGVRQQSVNDALRADSRAKESYKQIGFGDKCTSSGATDNSFQMPRENGTGAREGEDERMLNGGEGGGATVVVPSNEDASEKEKLAQKEVEVKFISSSNGDARIDLEVESQQTFSGMTKEELMKYANDPFWVRLRWLLFVLFWGLWVAMLLGSFYIIYDAPKCSAPVPLSWWQQGPLIEIDETQYESQLETVAQYGAKGVVYRLPANETYFIESESVREKLEKLITTFRSKQIEVVIDITPNFVTADDPLYKLALEKGPNDPASARAFIWNDRATLPNWLSVAETGSAFKPVTATHAILSQFGPGRFDLQLNETIAKEKLKGVLRTLIGYGFRGVRLANAKHFIVSNSGNEEAMPSPEANKALSMADYGFWTHMKTTYVAGLGELLHELAGVVHGELHENGFLSVTEDILRPEVFAFNGTLPIDIPLYGNIEYDLREANNANATRKLRHDIENTYEAIRAYRTCCGGQPWLQLRYNNASLQYLGASEYTIFNFLLPGVPLFGLDVLTANGVTRETIETLEKFRASPSFQHGQFAVYNDASASTIAYIRLKSGNPGYFVALNLDPSEEKVADFSGIPGIGTELTVVLTSNNYAVPDVAIKTKVQVKAVRLSPKSALIATYVPAK
;
A
#
# COMPACT_ATOMS: atom_id res chain seq x y z
N MET A 1 -17.54 4.94 65.18
CA MET A 1 -17.10 4.13 64.03
C MET A 1 -15.99 4.88 63.31
N ASP A 2 -14.87 4.30 63.37
CA ASP A 2 -13.53 4.85 63.45
C ASP A 2 -13.00 5.50 62.18
N GLU A 3 -12.42 6.69 62.32
CA GLU A 3 -11.69 7.41 61.28
C GLU A 3 -10.42 6.67 60.80
N THR A 4 -9.94 5.72 61.58
CA THR A 4 -8.77 4.88 61.25
C THR A 4 -9.02 3.87 60.15
N SER A 5 -10.27 3.45 59.95
CA SER A 5 -10.63 2.48 58.88
C SER A 5 -10.72 3.10 57.49
N ARG A 6 -10.89 4.43 57.40
CA ARG A 6 -10.94 5.15 56.08
C ARG A 6 -9.57 5.47 55.52
N ASN A 7 -8.56 5.64 56.36
CA ASN A 7 -7.20 5.95 55.88
C ASN A 7 -6.42 4.72 55.42
N SER A 8 -6.73 3.52 55.92
CA SER A 8 -6.10 2.28 55.47
C SER A 8 -6.54 1.88 54.04
N ALA A 9 -7.82 2.09 53.71
CA ALA A 9 -8.30 1.80 52.36
C ALA A 9 -7.77 2.76 51.29
N LYS A 10 -7.42 4.01 51.66
CA LYS A 10 -6.86 4.98 50.71
C LYS A 10 -5.39 4.72 50.38
N LEU A 11 -4.63 4.18 51.31
CA LEU A 11 -3.21 3.82 51.11
C LEU A 11 -3.05 2.58 50.19
N ASP A 12 -3.96 1.61 50.27
CA ASP A 12 -3.91 0.42 49.42
C ASP A 12 -4.26 0.71 47.96
N ILE A 13 -5.15 1.68 47.71
CA ILE A 13 -5.51 2.08 46.34
C ILE A 13 -4.39 2.86 45.65
N GLU A 14 -3.64 3.67 46.37
CA GLU A 14 -2.47 4.37 45.80
C GLU A 14 -1.29 3.41 45.55
N GLY A 15 -1.08 2.41 46.38
CA GLY A 15 -0.09 1.36 46.21
C GLY A 15 -0.35 0.51 44.96
N VAL A 16 -1.58 0.10 44.72
CA VAL A 16 -2.01 -0.67 43.55
C VAL A 16 -1.92 0.17 42.27
N ARG A 17 -2.23 1.47 42.33
CA ARG A 17 -2.10 2.39 41.23
C ARG A 17 -0.64 2.64 40.82
N GLN A 18 0.26 2.77 41.80
CA GLN A 18 1.70 2.94 41.53
C GLN A 18 2.35 1.66 40.99
N GLN A 19 1.88 0.49 41.41
CA GLN A 19 2.36 -0.80 40.93
C GLN A 19 1.92 -1.06 39.48
N SER A 20 0.67 -0.74 39.13
CA SER A 20 0.17 -0.86 37.75
C SER A 20 0.84 0.11 36.76
N VAL A 21 1.21 1.32 37.20
CA VAL A 21 1.96 2.29 36.38
C VAL A 21 3.40 1.83 36.19
N ASN A 22 4.03 1.26 37.24
CA ASN A 22 5.38 0.73 37.11
C ASN A 22 5.48 -0.55 36.29
N ASP A 23 4.45 -1.38 36.29
CA ASP A 23 4.36 -2.57 35.43
C ASP A 23 4.08 -2.19 33.95
N ALA A 24 3.28 -1.15 33.71
CA ALA A 24 3.09 -0.59 32.37
C ALA A 24 4.38 0.05 31.81
N LEU A 25 5.13 0.78 32.63
CA LEU A 25 6.44 1.36 32.25
C LEU A 25 7.52 0.29 32.04
N ARG A 26 7.48 -0.82 32.77
CA ARG A 26 8.37 -1.98 32.54
C ARG A 26 8.01 -2.79 31.30
N ALA A 27 6.73 -2.87 30.96
CA ALA A 27 6.30 -3.49 29.70
C ALA A 27 6.74 -2.66 28.49
N ASP A 28 6.65 -1.32 28.56
CA ASP A 28 7.09 -0.41 27.50
C ASP A 28 8.62 -0.39 27.31
N SER A 29 9.40 -0.51 28.41
CA SER A 29 10.86 -0.63 28.32
C SER A 29 11.32 -1.99 27.74
N ARG A 30 10.62 -3.09 28.02
CA ARG A 30 10.90 -4.40 27.41
C ARG A 30 10.53 -4.45 25.93
N ALA A 31 9.47 -3.76 25.53
CA ALA A 31 9.12 -3.61 24.13
C ALA A 31 10.17 -2.83 23.33
N LYS A 32 10.80 -1.80 23.94
CA LYS A 32 11.86 -1.00 23.30
C LYS A 32 13.20 -1.74 23.15
N GLU A 33 13.51 -2.70 23.99
CA GLU A 33 14.74 -3.52 23.88
C GLU A 33 14.66 -4.62 22.82
N SER A 34 13.46 -5.02 22.38
CA SER A 34 13.28 -6.03 21.32
C SER A 34 13.37 -5.49 19.90
N TYR A 35 13.36 -4.18 19.70
CA TYR A 35 13.54 -3.53 18.39
C TYR A 35 15.00 -3.17 18.12
N LYS A 36 15.87 -4.17 17.96
CA LYS A 36 17.15 -3.97 17.27
C LYS A 36 16.88 -3.94 15.76
N GLN A 37 17.29 -2.83 15.14
CA GLN A 37 17.29 -2.61 13.70
C GLN A 37 17.75 -3.86 12.94
N ILE A 38 16.84 -4.46 12.17
CA ILE A 38 17.21 -5.39 11.12
C ILE A 38 17.49 -4.54 9.89
N GLY A 39 18.77 -4.42 9.53
CA GLY A 39 19.19 -3.78 8.29
C GLY A 39 18.62 -4.56 7.11
N PHE A 40 17.91 -3.87 6.23
CA PHE A 40 17.40 -4.41 4.99
C PHE A 40 18.56 -4.65 4.04
N GLY A 41 18.95 -5.93 3.91
CA GLY A 41 19.71 -6.43 2.78
C GLY A 41 18.79 -7.26 1.91
N ASP A 42 18.54 -6.81 0.70
CA ASP A 42 17.82 -7.59 -0.31
C ASP A 42 18.54 -8.91 -0.58
N LYS A 43 18.01 -10.00 -0.09
CA LYS A 43 18.35 -11.35 -0.55
C LYS A 43 17.10 -12.12 -0.90
N CYS A 44 16.86 -12.28 -2.19
CA CYS A 44 15.99 -13.32 -2.72
C CYS A 44 16.60 -14.68 -2.35
N THR A 45 15.97 -15.44 -1.45
CA THR A 45 16.33 -16.84 -1.22
C THR A 45 15.20 -17.74 -1.68
N SER A 46 15.48 -18.52 -2.72
CA SER A 46 14.75 -19.73 -3.06
C SER A 46 15.12 -20.83 -2.08
N SER A 47 14.12 -21.53 -1.58
CA SER A 47 14.26 -22.69 -0.69
C SER A 47 14.86 -23.89 -1.41
N GLY A 48 15.90 -24.46 -0.80
CA GLY A 48 16.44 -25.79 -1.13
C GLY A 48 17.38 -26.21 -0.02
N ALA A 49 17.00 -27.26 0.72
CA ALA A 49 17.70 -27.77 1.86
C ALA A 49 19.05 -28.42 1.49
N THR A 50 20.09 -28.19 2.28
CA THR A 50 20.89 -29.23 2.94
C THR A 50 22.01 -28.62 3.79
N ASP A 51 22.19 -29.18 4.98
CA ASP A 51 23.24 -28.96 5.96
C ASP A 51 24.67 -29.01 5.39
N ASN A 52 25.54 -28.12 5.83
CA ASN A 52 26.81 -28.50 6.47
C ASN A 52 27.61 -27.29 6.98
N SER A 53 28.02 -27.41 8.21
CA SER A 53 28.93 -26.59 9.00
C SER A 53 30.29 -26.35 8.34
N PHE A 54 30.82 -25.11 8.37
CA PHE A 54 32.26 -24.87 8.57
C PHE A 54 32.55 -23.50 9.15
N GLN A 55 33.49 -23.44 10.08
CA GLN A 55 33.95 -22.32 10.90
C GLN A 55 34.82 -21.31 10.14
N MET A 56 34.85 -20.08 10.71
CA MET A 56 35.74 -18.96 10.34
C MET A 56 37.24 -19.26 10.45
N PRO A 57 38.10 -18.38 9.86
CA PRO A 57 38.78 -17.40 10.70
C PRO A 57 38.80 -15.96 10.21
N ARG A 58 39.00 -15.04 11.19
CA ARG A 58 39.23 -13.61 11.03
C ARG A 58 40.66 -13.37 10.55
N GLU A 59 40.83 -12.32 9.70
CA GLU A 59 42.04 -11.50 9.78
C GLU A 59 41.77 -10.05 9.30
N ASN A 60 42.43 -9.12 10.01
CA ASN A 60 42.44 -7.67 9.84
C ASN A 60 43.35 -7.25 8.70
N GLY A 61 43.02 -6.15 8.02
CA GLY A 61 43.99 -5.47 7.15
C GLY A 61 43.45 -4.18 6.54
N THR A 62 43.96 -3.08 7.00
CA THR A 62 43.79 -1.69 6.57
C THR A 62 44.29 -1.41 5.15
N GLY A 63 43.63 -0.48 4.41
CA GLY A 63 44.30 0.22 3.31
C GLY A 63 43.38 0.75 2.20
N ALA A 64 43.10 2.01 2.26
CA ALA A 64 43.01 3.09 1.26
C ALA A 64 42.66 2.83 -0.23
N ARG A 65 41.63 3.58 -0.67
CA ARG A 65 41.49 4.37 -1.92
C ARG A 65 41.76 3.71 -3.28
N GLU A 66 40.76 3.74 -4.14
CA GLU A 66 40.68 4.65 -5.31
C GLU A 66 39.39 4.42 -6.09
N GLY A 67 38.76 5.49 -6.58
CA GLY A 67 37.53 5.46 -7.34
C GLY A 67 37.81 5.36 -8.84
N GLU A 68 36.90 4.75 -9.57
CA GLU A 68 36.83 4.86 -11.02
C GLU A 68 35.40 5.23 -11.44
N ASP A 69 35.34 6.39 -12.14
CA ASP A 69 34.13 6.93 -12.81
C ASP A 69 33.87 6.15 -14.11
N GLU A 70 32.72 5.50 -14.22
CA GLU A 70 32.20 5.09 -15.52
C GLU A 70 31.10 6.04 -16.01
N ARG A 71 31.37 6.78 -17.04
CA ARG A 71 30.39 7.58 -17.81
C ARG A 71 29.72 6.70 -18.85
N MET A 72 28.40 6.56 -18.74
CA MET A 72 27.57 6.02 -19.81
C MET A 72 27.31 7.07 -20.90
N LEU A 73 27.61 6.70 -22.14
CA LEU A 73 27.22 7.38 -23.36
C LEU A 73 25.75 7.20 -23.68
N ASN A 74 25.06 8.29 -23.90
CA ASN A 74 23.73 8.31 -24.48
C ASN A 74 23.83 8.87 -25.91
N GLY A 75 23.41 8.07 -26.88
CA GLY A 75 23.33 8.49 -28.29
C GLY A 75 22.01 9.22 -28.58
N GLY A 76 22.10 10.27 -29.34
CA GLY A 76 20.98 11.00 -29.93
C GLY A 76 21.44 11.87 -31.08
N GLU A 77 20.91 11.68 -32.25
CA GLU A 77 21.25 12.29 -33.54
C GLU A 77 20.99 13.81 -33.58
N GLY A 78 21.83 14.51 -34.35
CA GLY A 78 21.47 15.85 -34.82
C GLY A 78 22.69 16.74 -35.16
N GLY A 79 23.01 16.85 -36.45
CA GLY A 79 24.07 17.49 -37.16
C GLY A 79 24.59 18.86 -36.69
N GLY A 80 25.88 19.02 -36.85
CA GLY A 80 26.59 20.30 -36.72
C GLY A 80 28.07 20.07 -36.62
N ALA A 81 28.78 20.23 -37.73
CA ALA A 81 30.24 20.08 -37.80
C ALA A 81 30.92 21.17 -36.97
N THR A 82 31.61 20.78 -35.91
CA THR A 82 32.66 21.58 -35.30
C THR A 82 33.83 20.66 -35.00
N VAL A 83 34.97 20.94 -35.62
CA VAL A 83 36.20 20.19 -35.44
C VAL A 83 36.68 20.40 -34.01
N VAL A 84 36.63 19.37 -33.18
CA VAL A 84 37.31 19.34 -31.90
C VAL A 84 38.57 18.53 -32.05
N VAL A 85 39.71 19.23 -31.91
CA VAL A 85 41.03 18.64 -31.82
C VAL A 85 41.16 17.87 -30.52
N PRO A 86 41.50 16.56 -30.53
CA PRO A 86 41.76 15.85 -29.29
C PRO A 86 43.05 16.29 -28.67
N SER A 87 43.00 16.76 -27.44
CA SER A 87 44.16 17.00 -26.61
C SER A 87 44.76 15.67 -26.14
N ASN A 88 45.80 15.24 -26.77
CA ASN A 88 46.63 14.13 -26.34
C ASN A 88 47.61 14.61 -25.26
N GLU A 89 47.42 14.23 -24.02
CA GLU A 89 48.39 14.48 -22.95
C GLU A 89 49.74 13.77 -23.19
N ASP A 90 49.78 12.73 -24.00
CA ASP A 90 51.03 12.03 -24.41
C ASP A 90 51.89 12.80 -25.43
N ALA A 91 51.38 13.85 -26.06
CA ALA A 91 52.18 14.73 -26.95
C ALA A 91 53.05 15.73 -26.18
N SER A 92 52.67 16.05 -24.94
CA SER A 92 53.38 17.08 -24.16
C SER A 92 54.74 16.60 -23.60
N GLU A 93 54.91 15.31 -23.34
CA GLU A 93 56.17 14.75 -22.85
C GLU A 93 57.20 14.59 -23.98
N LYS A 94 56.77 14.27 -25.19
CA LYS A 94 57.67 14.22 -26.37
C LYS A 94 58.06 15.61 -26.86
N GLU A 95 57.18 16.59 -26.77
CA GLU A 95 57.48 17.97 -27.09
C GLU A 95 58.43 18.61 -26.05
N LYS A 96 58.33 18.29 -24.78
CA LYS A 96 59.25 18.77 -23.74
C LYS A 96 60.64 18.16 -23.84
N LEU A 97 60.81 16.97 -24.37
CA LEU A 97 62.12 16.37 -24.64
C LEU A 97 62.75 16.90 -25.94
N ALA A 98 61.96 17.37 -26.92
CA ALA A 98 62.44 17.94 -28.15
C ALA A 98 62.85 19.43 -28.03
N GLN A 99 62.40 20.14 -27.01
CA GLN A 99 62.67 21.56 -26.80
C GLN A 99 63.97 21.86 -25.99
N LYS A 100 64.69 20.81 -25.53
CA LYS A 100 65.72 21.06 -24.52
C LYS A 100 67.13 21.31 -25.09
N GLU A 101 67.39 21.20 -26.40
CA GLU A 101 68.75 21.45 -26.94
C GLU A 101 68.76 21.99 -28.38
N VAL A 102 68.14 23.16 -28.61
CA VAL A 102 68.40 23.97 -29.79
C VAL A 102 68.81 25.31 -29.31
N GLU A 103 70.14 25.49 -29.25
CA GLU A 103 70.77 26.83 -29.03
C GLU A 103 70.77 27.60 -30.35
N VAL A 104 69.89 28.61 -30.48
CA VAL A 104 69.80 29.47 -31.65
C VAL A 104 70.75 30.64 -31.48
N LYS A 105 71.87 30.60 -32.12
CA LYS A 105 72.80 31.77 -32.22
C LYS A 105 72.37 32.68 -33.36
N PHE A 106 71.95 33.88 -33.06
CA PHE A 106 71.66 34.91 -34.03
C PHE A 106 72.99 35.67 -34.38
N ILE A 107 73.43 35.57 -35.62
CA ILE A 107 74.56 36.41 -36.14
C ILE A 107 73.90 37.50 -36.98
N SER A 108 74.00 38.74 -36.49
CA SER A 108 73.56 39.93 -37.24
C SER A 108 74.60 40.34 -38.26
N SER A 109 74.23 40.25 -39.53
CA SER A 109 75.01 40.83 -40.61
C SER A 109 74.41 42.16 -41.08
N SER A 110 75.25 43.10 -41.57
CA SER A 110 74.90 44.48 -41.77
C SER A 110 73.97 44.82 -42.96
N ASN A 111 73.22 43.82 -43.49
CA ASN A 111 72.33 44.02 -44.62
C ASN A 111 70.88 43.45 -44.42
N GLY A 112 70.42 43.34 -43.20
CA GLY A 112 69.00 43.14 -42.94
C GLY A 112 68.46 41.76 -43.21
N ASP A 113 69.22 40.78 -43.69
CA ASP A 113 68.80 39.40 -43.85
C ASP A 113 69.36 38.52 -42.73
N ALA A 114 68.48 37.97 -41.87
CA ALA A 114 68.88 37.02 -40.84
C ALA A 114 68.93 35.60 -41.44
N ARG A 115 70.11 34.99 -41.48
CA ARG A 115 70.29 33.57 -41.78
C ARG A 115 70.38 32.81 -40.45
N ILE A 116 69.60 31.78 -40.32
CA ILE A 116 69.62 30.89 -39.18
C ILE A 116 70.42 29.64 -39.61
N ASP A 117 71.68 29.51 -39.07
CA ASP A 117 72.45 28.27 -39.18
C ASP A 117 72.09 27.37 -37.98
N LEU A 118 71.43 26.28 -38.26
CA LEU A 118 71.17 25.23 -37.30
C LEU A 118 72.35 24.26 -37.29
N GLU A 119 73.28 24.38 -36.35
CA GLU A 119 74.20 23.29 -36.05
C GLU A 119 73.42 22.20 -35.26
N VAL A 120 73.02 21.15 -35.97
CA VAL A 120 72.49 19.94 -35.39
C VAL A 120 73.69 19.10 -34.93
N GLU A 121 73.99 19.19 -33.64
CA GLU A 121 74.93 18.27 -33.02
C GLU A 121 74.30 16.88 -33.09
N SER A 122 74.99 15.92 -33.73
CA SER A 122 74.51 14.58 -33.97
C SER A 122 74.35 13.84 -32.62
N GLN A 123 73.18 13.99 -31.96
CA GLN A 123 72.79 13.06 -30.90
C GLN A 123 72.66 11.69 -31.52
N GLN A 124 73.24 10.73 -30.84
CA GLN A 124 73.04 9.30 -31.12
C GLN A 124 71.58 9.04 -31.27
N THR A 125 71.08 9.04 -32.50
CA THR A 125 69.76 8.56 -32.83
C THR A 125 69.71 7.11 -32.36
N PHE A 126 68.85 6.83 -31.46
CA PHE A 126 68.46 5.46 -31.11
C PHE A 126 68.04 4.81 -32.43
N SER A 127 69.00 4.16 -33.08
CA SER A 127 68.79 3.46 -34.34
C SER A 127 68.03 2.18 -33.98
N GLY A 128 66.67 2.27 -33.88
CA GLY A 128 65.88 1.09 -34.08
C GLY A 128 66.26 0.42 -35.36
N MET A 129 66.22 -0.89 -35.45
CA MET A 129 66.55 -1.64 -36.65
C MET A 129 66.05 -0.94 -37.91
N THR A 130 66.90 -0.80 -38.89
CA THR A 130 66.52 -0.29 -40.19
C THR A 130 65.40 -1.14 -40.82
N LYS A 131 64.59 -0.55 -41.69
CA LYS A 131 63.52 -1.27 -42.38
C LYS A 131 64.03 -2.53 -43.06
N GLU A 132 65.28 -2.53 -43.56
CA GLU A 132 65.92 -3.68 -44.25
C GLU A 132 66.28 -4.82 -43.23
N GLU A 133 66.81 -4.42 -42.08
CA GLU A 133 67.09 -5.39 -40.97
C GLU A 133 65.80 -5.94 -40.40
N LEU A 134 64.77 -5.12 -40.23
CA LEU A 134 63.47 -5.55 -39.79
C LEU A 134 62.83 -6.56 -40.77
N MET A 135 62.96 -6.31 -42.07
CA MET A 135 62.48 -7.24 -43.11
C MET A 135 63.23 -8.58 -43.14
N LYS A 136 64.50 -8.61 -42.77
CA LYS A 136 65.26 -9.85 -42.68
C LYS A 136 64.73 -10.78 -41.62
N TYR A 137 64.29 -10.25 -40.47
CA TYR A 137 63.65 -11.01 -39.38
C TYR A 137 62.15 -11.17 -39.56
N ALA A 138 61.50 -10.31 -40.35
CA ALA A 138 60.06 -10.34 -40.57
C ALA A 138 59.55 -11.63 -41.17
N ASN A 139 60.36 -12.29 -42.03
CA ASN A 139 60.03 -13.54 -42.71
C ASN A 139 60.70 -14.77 -42.07
N ASP A 140 61.41 -14.62 -40.95
CA ASP A 140 61.95 -15.73 -40.20
C ASP A 140 60.78 -16.64 -39.69
N PRO A 141 60.83 -17.95 -39.97
CA PRO A 141 59.77 -18.87 -39.58
C PRO A 141 59.44 -18.87 -38.06
N PHE A 142 60.42 -18.54 -37.23
CA PHE A 142 60.23 -18.39 -35.79
C PHE A 142 59.30 -17.19 -35.47
N TRP A 143 59.60 -15.99 -36.01
CA TRP A 143 58.79 -14.78 -35.74
C TRP A 143 57.43 -14.79 -36.40
N VAL A 144 57.28 -15.43 -37.55
CA VAL A 144 56.00 -15.64 -38.21
C VAL A 144 55.11 -16.53 -37.36
N ARG A 145 55.63 -17.63 -36.79
CA ARG A 145 54.88 -18.54 -35.91
C ARG A 145 54.51 -17.83 -34.60
N LEU A 146 55.45 -17.05 -34.04
CA LEU A 146 55.21 -16.28 -32.80
C LEU A 146 54.06 -15.23 -32.98
N ARG A 147 54.10 -14.48 -34.09
CA ARG A 147 53.01 -13.54 -34.40
C ARG A 147 51.67 -14.23 -34.57
N TRP A 148 51.64 -15.36 -35.26
CA TRP A 148 50.43 -16.18 -35.42
C TRP A 148 49.92 -16.69 -34.06
N LEU A 149 50.83 -17.13 -33.22
CA LEU A 149 50.47 -17.63 -31.88
C LEU A 149 49.95 -16.48 -31.03
N LEU A 150 50.57 -15.33 -31.02
CA LEU A 150 50.07 -14.12 -30.31
C LEU A 150 48.71 -13.65 -30.87
N PHE A 151 48.56 -13.69 -32.19
CA PHE A 151 47.31 -13.33 -32.84
C PHE A 151 46.15 -14.26 -32.43
N VAL A 152 46.40 -15.58 -32.47
CA VAL A 152 45.43 -16.59 -32.07
C VAL A 152 45.12 -16.48 -30.57
N LEU A 153 46.13 -16.23 -29.73
CA LEU A 153 46.00 -16.05 -28.29
C LEU A 153 45.19 -14.81 -27.97
N PHE A 154 45.45 -13.70 -28.67
CA PHE A 154 44.69 -12.45 -28.52
C PHE A 154 43.21 -12.66 -28.85
N TRP A 155 42.92 -13.21 -30.03
CA TRP A 155 41.55 -13.50 -30.42
C TRP A 155 40.85 -14.56 -29.55
N GLY A 156 41.61 -15.57 -29.13
CA GLY A 156 41.13 -16.58 -28.21
C GLY A 156 40.72 -16.01 -26.85
N LEU A 157 41.56 -15.10 -26.31
CA LEU A 157 41.28 -14.43 -25.04
C LEU A 157 40.07 -13.52 -25.18
N TRP A 158 39.94 -12.79 -26.30
CA TRP A 158 38.82 -11.94 -26.59
C TRP A 158 37.50 -12.71 -26.70
N VAL A 159 37.51 -13.84 -27.43
CA VAL A 159 36.37 -14.76 -27.51
C VAL A 159 36.04 -15.35 -26.14
N ALA A 160 37.04 -15.73 -25.35
CA ALA A 160 36.83 -16.25 -24.01
C ALA A 160 36.19 -15.22 -23.07
N MET A 161 36.59 -13.93 -23.16
CA MET A 161 35.95 -12.86 -22.43
C MET A 161 34.47 -12.67 -22.85
N LEU A 162 34.18 -12.71 -24.13
CA LEU A 162 32.81 -12.64 -24.63
C LEU A 162 31.96 -13.81 -24.14
N LEU A 163 32.48 -15.04 -24.24
CA LEU A 163 31.77 -16.22 -23.74
C LEU A 163 31.60 -16.17 -22.23
N GLY A 164 32.61 -15.70 -21.49
CA GLY A 164 32.52 -15.49 -20.04
C GLY A 164 31.47 -14.44 -19.68
N SER A 165 31.39 -13.33 -20.41
CA SER A 165 30.35 -12.32 -20.22
C SER A 165 28.95 -12.87 -20.52
N PHE A 166 28.81 -13.63 -21.59
CA PHE A 166 27.56 -14.31 -21.92
C PHE A 166 27.14 -15.32 -20.83
N TYR A 167 28.10 -16.09 -20.31
CA TYR A 167 27.84 -17.03 -19.23
C TYR A 167 27.40 -16.32 -17.97
N ILE A 168 28.07 -15.23 -17.56
CA ILE A 168 27.70 -14.42 -16.39
C ILE A 168 26.30 -13.83 -16.55
N ILE A 169 25.95 -13.31 -17.74
CA ILE A 169 24.62 -12.76 -18.02
C ILE A 169 23.54 -13.85 -17.99
N TYR A 170 23.87 -15.05 -18.49
CA TYR A 170 22.94 -16.17 -18.53
C TYR A 170 22.68 -16.76 -17.15
N ASP A 171 23.74 -16.90 -16.33
CA ASP A 171 23.69 -17.48 -14.99
C ASP A 171 23.32 -16.44 -13.90
N ALA A 172 23.30 -15.15 -14.25
CA ALA A 172 22.87 -14.09 -13.34
C ALA A 172 21.45 -14.36 -12.84
N PRO A 173 21.22 -14.35 -11.50
CA PRO A 173 19.91 -14.57 -10.93
C PRO A 173 18.93 -13.52 -11.49
N LYS A 174 18.01 -13.95 -12.32
CA LYS A 174 16.95 -13.09 -12.86
C LYS A 174 15.95 -12.86 -11.75
N CYS A 175 15.84 -11.64 -11.26
CA CYS A 175 14.71 -11.25 -10.43
C CYS A 175 13.42 -11.54 -11.21
N SER A 176 12.51 -12.32 -10.63
CA SER A 176 11.18 -12.49 -11.22
C SER A 176 10.54 -11.10 -11.39
N ALA A 177 9.92 -10.88 -12.54
CA ALA A 177 9.16 -9.66 -12.73
C ALA A 177 8.10 -9.55 -11.62
N PRO A 178 7.86 -8.36 -11.06
CA PRO A 178 6.82 -8.21 -10.06
C PRO A 178 5.48 -8.64 -10.66
N VAL A 179 4.69 -9.38 -9.88
CA VAL A 179 3.36 -9.84 -10.29
C VAL A 179 2.49 -8.62 -10.59
N PRO A 180 1.83 -8.54 -11.77
CA PRO A 180 0.94 -7.44 -12.08
C PRO A 180 -0.19 -7.36 -11.05
N LEU A 181 -0.59 -6.15 -10.69
CA LEU A 181 -1.73 -5.94 -9.81
C LEU A 181 -3.02 -6.48 -10.45
N SER A 182 -3.83 -7.18 -9.66
CA SER A 182 -5.18 -7.58 -10.04
C SER A 182 -6.05 -6.36 -10.33
N TRP A 183 -7.13 -6.54 -11.09
CA TRP A 183 -8.05 -5.46 -11.45
C TRP A 183 -8.56 -4.68 -10.22
N TRP A 184 -8.87 -5.36 -9.13
CA TRP A 184 -9.37 -4.76 -7.90
C TRP A 184 -8.29 -4.01 -7.12
N GLN A 185 -7.02 -4.41 -7.21
CA GLN A 185 -5.90 -3.70 -6.62
C GLN A 185 -5.57 -2.40 -7.36
N GLN A 186 -5.79 -2.38 -8.67
CA GLN A 186 -5.61 -1.17 -9.47
C GLN A 186 -6.63 -0.09 -9.09
N GLY A 187 -7.91 -0.47 -8.94
CA GLY A 187 -9.00 0.47 -8.65
C GLY A 187 -9.17 1.55 -9.73
N PRO A 188 -10.02 2.53 -9.53
CA PRO A 188 -10.94 2.69 -8.41
C PRO A 188 -12.12 1.73 -8.44
N LEU A 189 -12.71 1.48 -7.28
CA LEU A 189 -14.03 0.86 -7.14
C LEU A 189 -15.06 1.96 -6.88
N ILE A 190 -16.28 1.80 -7.38
CA ILE A 190 -17.36 2.78 -7.21
C ILE A 190 -18.59 2.12 -6.61
N GLU A 191 -19.09 2.66 -5.49
CA GLU A 191 -20.38 2.23 -4.92
C GLU A 191 -21.51 2.82 -5.77
N ILE A 192 -22.42 1.97 -6.22
CA ILE A 192 -23.56 2.34 -7.06
C ILE A 192 -24.88 2.19 -6.31
N ASP A 193 -25.87 3.01 -6.70
CA ASP A 193 -27.22 2.90 -6.18
C ASP A 193 -27.91 1.66 -6.76
N GLU A 194 -28.54 0.87 -5.89
CA GLU A 194 -29.23 -0.36 -6.25
C GLU A 194 -30.44 -0.16 -7.15
N THR A 195 -31.03 1.04 -7.15
CA THR A 195 -32.23 1.38 -7.93
C THR A 195 -31.95 2.08 -9.25
N GLN A 196 -30.75 2.67 -9.40
CA GLN A 196 -30.42 3.54 -10.54
C GLN A 196 -29.18 3.12 -11.31
N TYR A 197 -28.68 1.90 -11.14
CA TYR A 197 -27.41 1.45 -11.69
C TYR A 197 -27.30 1.58 -13.21
N GLU A 198 -28.41 1.43 -13.97
CA GLU A 198 -28.40 1.57 -15.43
C GLU A 198 -28.09 3.00 -15.87
N SER A 199 -28.65 3.99 -15.19
CA SER A 199 -28.40 5.41 -15.48
C SER A 199 -27.01 5.86 -15.04
N GLN A 200 -26.39 5.15 -14.11
CA GLN A 200 -25.07 5.44 -13.58
C GLN A 200 -23.93 4.84 -14.42
N LEU A 201 -24.21 3.89 -15.31
CA LEU A 201 -23.21 3.16 -16.09
C LEU A 201 -22.21 4.07 -16.82
N GLU A 202 -22.72 5.05 -17.55
CA GLU A 202 -21.86 5.95 -18.35
C GLU A 202 -21.01 6.84 -17.44
N THR A 203 -21.55 7.33 -16.33
CA THR A 203 -20.79 8.11 -15.35
C THR A 203 -19.68 7.27 -14.73
N VAL A 204 -20.00 6.07 -14.28
CA VAL A 204 -19.03 5.13 -13.70
C VAL A 204 -17.90 4.81 -14.69
N ALA A 205 -18.25 4.54 -15.95
CA ALA A 205 -17.27 4.27 -17.01
C ALA A 205 -16.38 5.48 -17.32
N GLN A 206 -16.95 6.69 -17.28
CA GLN A 206 -16.18 7.94 -17.48
C GLN A 206 -15.11 8.18 -16.43
N TYR A 207 -15.33 7.73 -15.20
CA TYR A 207 -14.35 7.84 -14.12
C TYR A 207 -13.38 6.65 -14.03
N GLY A 208 -13.30 5.82 -15.07
CA GLY A 208 -12.28 4.76 -15.19
C GLY A 208 -12.43 3.62 -14.19
N ALA A 209 -13.64 3.40 -13.64
CA ALA A 209 -13.89 2.35 -12.66
C ALA A 209 -13.42 0.98 -13.16
N LYS A 210 -12.64 0.27 -12.35
CA LYS A 210 -12.28 -1.13 -12.60
C LYS A 210 -13.36 -2.08 -12.11
N GLY A 211 -14.14 -1.64 -11.13
CA GLY A 211 -15.27 -2.39 -10.62
C GLY A 211 -16.30 -1.51 -9.93
N VAL A 212 -17.51 -2.02 -9.83
CA VAL A 212 -18.61 -1.42 -9.07
C VAL A 212 -18.99 -2.30 -7.90
N VAL A 213 -19.37 -1.67 -6.79
CA VAL A 213 -19.91 -2.35 -5.61
C VAL A 213 -21.42 -2.12 -5.59
N TYR A 214 -22.16 -3.21 -5.78
CA TYR A 214 -23.60 -3.24 -5.76
C TYR A 214 -24.08 -3.83 -4.43
N ARG A 215 -24.89 -3.09 -3.69
CA ARG A 215 -25.51 -3.57 -2.44
C ARG A 215 -26.79 -4.29 -2.76
N LEU A 216 -26.83 -5.58 -2.44
CA LEU A 216 -28.04 -6.36 -2.54
C LEU A 216 -29.00 -6.00 -1.37
N PRO A 217 -30.29 -5.76 -1.60
CA PRO A 217 -31.26 -5.61 -0.53
C PRO A 217 -31.14 -6.76 0.49
N ALA A 218 -31.02 -6.42 1.77
CA ALA A 218 -30.64 -7.38 2.81
C ALA A 218 -31.60 -8.57 2.92
N ASN A 219 -32.87 -8.38 2.61
CA ASN A 219 -33.92 -9.45 2.59
C ASN A 219 -33.78 -10.35 1.35
N GLU A 220 -33.02 -9.99 0.33
CA GLU A 220 -32.81 -10.79 -0.89
C GLU A 220 -31.61 -11.74 -0.77
N THR A 221 -30.75 -11.60 0.24
CA THR A 221 -29.50 -12.36 0.37
C THR A 221 -29.67 -13.88 0.27
N TYR A 222 -30.74 -14.43 0.83
CA TYR A 222 -31.00 -15.86 0.78
C TYR A 222 -32.10 -16.26 -0.24
N PHE A 223 -32.48 -15.31 -1.12
CA PHE A 223 -33.43 -15.49 -2.21
C PHE A 223 -32.84 -15.26 -3.60
N ILE A 224 -31.52 -15.31 -3.71
CA ILE A 224 -30.79 -15.05 -4.96
C ILE A 224 -31.14 -16.01 -6.11
N GLU A 225 -31.62 -17.21 -5.78
CA GLU A 225 -32.05 -18.20 -6.78
C GLU A 225 -33.50 -17.98 -7.23
N SER A 226 -34.25 -17.07 -6.59
CA SER A 226 -35.59 -16.71 -7.09
C SER A 226 -35.47 -16.05 -8.45
N GLU A 227 -36.38 -16.36 -9.37
CA GLU A 227 -36.32 -15.93 -10.76
C GLU A 227 -36.15 -14.41 -10.89
N SER A 228 -36.90 -13.61 -10.13
CA SER A 228 -36.87 -12.17 -10.14
C SER A 228 -35.52 -11.58 -9.68
N VAL A 229 -34.91 -12.14 -8.64
CA VAL A 229 -33.62 -11.68 -8.12
C VAL A 229 -32.50 -12.12 -9.06
N ARG A 230 -32.54 -13.36 -9.53
CA ARG A 230 -31.54 -13.89 -10.48
C ARG A 230 -31.48 -13.06 -11.77
N GLU A 231 -32.63 -12.81 -12.41
CA GLU A 231 -32.70 -12.00 -13.63
C GLU A 231 -32.13 -10.59 -13.41
N LYS A 232 -32.45 -9.96 -12.28
CA LYS A 232 -31.92 -8.66 -11.87
C LYS A 232 -30.40 -8.69 -11.77
N LEU A 233 -29.82 -9.71 -11.12
CA LEU A 233 -28.38 -9.85 -10.91
C LEU A 233 -27.65 -10.17 -12.21
N GLU A 234 -28.18 -11.05 -13.05
CA GLU A 234 -27.59 -11.37 -14.37
C GLU A 234 -27.61 -10.14 -15.29
N LYS A 235 -28.68 -9.36 -15.28
CA LYS A 235 -28.78 -8.11 -16.03
C LYS A 235 -27.74 -7.08 -15.57
N LEU A 236 -27.60 -6.90 -14.24
CA LEU A 236 -26.59 -6.03 -13.65
C LEU A 236 -25.19 -6.38 -14.14
N ILE A 237 -24.81 -7.66 -14.03
CA ILE A 237 -23.48 -8.13 -14.43
C ILE A 237 -23.25 -7.90 -15.92
N THR A 238 -24.23 -8.23 -16.77
CA THR A 238 -24.14 -8.05 -18.21
C THR A 238 -23.97 -6.57 -18.58
N THR A 239 -24.69 -5.68 -17.89
CA THR A 239 -24.64 -4.23 -18.09
C THR A 239 -23.24 -3.68 -17.87
N PHE A 240 -22.62 -3.94 -16.71
CA PHE A 240 -21.29 -3.42 -16.40
C PHE A 240 -20.16 -4.13 -17.17
N ARG A 241 -20.29 -5.42 -17.44
CA ARG A 241 -19.33 -6.15 -18.29
C ARG A 241 -19.25 -5.62 -19.72
N SER A 242 -20.32 -5.05 -20.25
CA SER A 242 -20.31 -4.41 -21.56
C SER A 242 -19.27 -3.28 -21.67
N LYS A 243 -18.91 -2.68 -20.54
CA LYS A 243 -17.88 -1.64 -20.40
C LYS A 243 -16.57 -2.14 -19.78
N GLN A 244 -16.39 -3.46 -19.64
CA GLN A 244 -15.22 -4.07 -18.99
C GLN A 244 -15.06 -3.67 -17.50
N ILE A 245 -16.18 -3.46 -16.82
CA ILE A 245 -16.24 -3.14 -15.39
C ILE A 245 -16.69 -4.38 -14.64
N GLU A 246 -15.90 -4.83 -13.68
CA GLU A 246 -16.24 -5.98 -12.85
C GLU A 246 -17.28 -5.61 -11.78
N VAL A 247 -18.05 -6.60 -11.32
CA VAL A 247 -19.09 -6.35 -10.32
C VAL A 247 -18.77 -7.07 -9.02
N VAL A 248 -18.80 -6.30 -7.93
CA VAL A 248 -18.67 -6.75 -6.55
C VAL A 248 -20.04 -6.75 -5.91
N ILE A 249 -20.40 -7.82 -5.24
CA ILE A 249 -21.66 -7.91 -4.52
C ILE A 249 -21.45 -7.62 -3.03
N ASP A 250 -22.26 -6.74 -2.47
CA ASP A 250 -22.34 -6.45 -1.04
C ASP A 250 -23.62 -7.12 -0.49
N ILE A 251 -23.47 -8.09 0.41
CA ILE A 251 -24.57 -8.85 0.98
C ILE A 251 -24.63 -8.73 2.50
N THR A 252 -25.84 -8.89 3.05
CA THR A 252 -26.09 -8.88 4.49
C THR A 252 -26.53 -10.28 4.95
N PRO A 253 -25.61 -11.18 5.33
CA PRO A 253 -25.92 -12.58 5.61
C PRO A 253 -26.39 -12.84 7.04
N ASN A 254 -26.55 -11.81 7.86
CA ASN A 254 -26.80 -11.92 9.30
C ASN A 254 -28.13 -12.59 9.65
N PHE A 255 -29.15 -12.50 8.80
CA PHE A 255 -30.48 -12.91 9.12
C PHE A 255 -31.22 -13.49 7.91
N VAL A 256 -32.28 -14.23 8.18
CA VAL A 256 -33.30 -14.64 7.23
C VAL A 256 -34.64 -13.98 7.54
N THR A 257 -35.51 -13.92 6.55
CA THR A 257 -36.88 -13.43 6.75
C THR A 257 -37.85 -14.59 7.16
N ALA A 258 -39.07 -14.26 7.53
CA ALA A 258 -40.09 -15.24 7.90
C ALA A 258 -40.45 -16.23 6.77
N ASP A 259 -40.13 -15.86 5.51
CA ASP A 259 -40.43 -16.72 4.36
C ASP A 259 -39.34 -17.77 4.10
N ASP A 260 -38.17 -17.65 4.74
CA ASP A 260 -37.07 -18.59 4.56
C ASP A 260 -37.46 -20.02 5.01
N PRO A 261 -37.16 -21.04 4.19
CA PRO A 261 -37.49 -22.43 4.52
C PRO A 261 -36.84 -22.94 5.81
N LEU A 262 -35.59 -22.48 6.13
CA LEU A 262 -34.88 -22.88 7.35
C LEU A 262 -35.57 -22.32 8.60
N TYR A 263 -36.03 -21.05 8.53
CA TYR A 263 -36.77 -20.44 9.62
C TYR A 263 -38.11 -21.16 9.84
N LYS A 264 -38.90 -21.46 8.78
CA LYS A 264 -40.15 -22.20 8.86
C LYS A 264 -39.95 -23.58 9.49
N LEU A 265 -38.90 -24.29 9.06
CA LEU A 265 -38.54 -25.60 9.61
C LEU A 265 -38.16 -25.49 11.09
N ALA A 266 -37.39 -24.49 11.51
CA ALA A 266 -37.01 -24.27 12.90
C ALA A 266 -38.25 -23.99 13.81
N LEU A 267 -39.19 -23.22 13.30
CA LEU A 267 -40.47 -22.99 14.03
C LEU A 267 -41.31 -24.26 14.16
N GLU A 268 -41.41 -25.07 13.11
CA GLU A 268 -42.16 -26.32 13.11
C GLU A 268 -41.58 -27.35 14.09
N LYS A 269 -40.23 -27.50 14.07
CA LYS A 269 -39.49 -28.46 14.91
C LYS A 269 -39.31 -27.98 16.35
N GLY A 270 -39.29 -26.66 16.55
CA GLY A 270 -39.10 -26.04 17.86
C GLY A 270 -37.61 -25.94 18.30
N PRO A 271 -37.35 -25.31 19.49
CA PRO A 271 -36.01 -24.95 19.95
C PRO A 271 -35.10 -26.15 20.26
N ASN A 272 -35.65 -27.35 20.40
CA ASN A 272 -34.90 -28.58 20.74
C ASN A 272 -34.44 -29.38 19.51
N ASP A 273 -34.77 -28.96 18.30
CA ASP A 273 -34.32 -29.66 17.09
C ASP A 273 -32.82 -29.49 16.90
N PRO A 274 -32.02 -30.57 16.84
CA PRO A 274 -30.54 -30.45 16.78
C PRO A 274 -30.04 -29.91 15.48
N ALA A 275 -30.82 -29.85 14.41
CA ALA A 275 -30.44 -29.37 13.10
C ALA A 275 -30.93 -27.94 12.87
N SER A 276 -32.21 -27.71 12.70
CA SER A 276 -32.77 -26.43 12.32
C SER A 276 -32.74 -25.37 13.43
N ALA A 277 -32.94 -25.78 14.69
CA ALA A 277 -32.98 -24.84 15.81
C ALA A 277 -31.63 -24.20 16.09
N ARG A 278 -30.51 -24.91 15.88
CA ARG A 278 -29.15 -24.38 16.11
C ARG A 278 -28.77 -23.25 15.16
N ALA A 279 -29.46 -23.14 14.03
CA ALA A 279 -29.22 -22.01 13.11
C ALA A 279 -29.67 -20.67 13.71
N PHE A 280 -30.45 -20.66 14.79
CA PHE A 280 -31.02 -19.47 15.43
C PHE A 280 -30.65 -19.41 16.91
N ILE A 281 -30.73 -18.22 17.49
CA ILE A 281 -30.49 -18.00 18.92
C ILE A 281 -31.86 -17.90 19.61
N TRP A 282 -32.21 -18.97 20.31
CA TRP A 282 -33.46 -19.09 21.06
C TRP A 282 -33.25 -18.68 22.52
N ASN A 283 -34.27 -18.04 23.11
CA ASN A 283 -34.28 -17.74 24.53
C ASN A 283 -35.72 -17.91 25.10
N ASP A 284 -35.78 -18.21 26.40
CA ASP A 284 -37.04 -18.20 27.11
C ASP A 284 -37.54 -16.77 27.30
N ARG A 285 -38.78 -16.51 26.99
CA ARG A 285 -39.40 -15.18 27.13
C ARG A 285 -39.43 -14.67 28.58
N ALA A 286 -39.36 -15.56 29.55
CA ALA A 286 -39.35 -15.19 30.96
C ALA A 286 -37.96 -14.67 31.42
N THR A 287 -36.91 -15.03 30.70
CA THR A 287 -35.49 -14.75 31.08
C THR A 287 -34.68 -14.15 29.94
N LEU A 288 -35.29 -13.22 29.18
CA LEU A 288 -34.59 -12.55 28.09
C LEU A 288 -33.45 -11.67 28.61
N PRO A 289 -32.25 -11.76 28.03
CA PRO A 289 -31.15 -10.87 28.38
C PRO A 289 -31.42 -9.43 27.90
N ASN A 290 -30.64 -8.49 28.43
CA ASN A 290 -30.74 -7.06 28.15
C ASN A 290 -30.24 -6.64 26.75
N TRP A 291 -30.17 -7.56 25.80
CA TRP A 291 -29.68 -7.29 24.46
C TRP A 291 -30.67 -6.43 23.68
N LEU A 292 -30.16 -5.29 23.18
CA LEU A 292 -30.95 -4.32 22.42
C LEU A 292 -30.81 -4.55 20.91
N SER A 293 -31.85 -4.18 20.18
CA SER A 293 -31.85 -4.18 18.72
C SER A 293 -30.91 -3.10 18.17
N VAL A 294 -30.20 -3.43 17.10
CA VAL A 294 -29.36 -2.49 16.34
C VAL A 294 -30.21 -1.52 15.50
N ALA A 295 -31.39 -1.98 15.06
CA ALA A 295 -32.21 -1.27 14.08
C ALA A 295 -33.40 -0.50 14.69
N GLU A 296 -33.82 -0.86 15.90
CA GLU A 296 -34.95 -0.24 16.57
C GLU A 296 -34.75 -0.14 18.09
N THR A 297 -35.55 0.62 18.77
CA THR A 297 -35.50 0.70 20.24
C THR A 297 -36.11 -0.55 20.88
N GLY A 298 -35.50 -1.06 21.98
CA GLY A 298 -35.99 -2.17 22.79
C GLY A 298 -35.26 -3.49 22.55
N SER A 299 -35.84 -4.57 23.07
CA SER A 299 -35.20 -5.90 23.06
C SER A 299 -34.96 -6.42 21.65
N ALA A 300 -33.76 -6.99 21.45
CA ALA A 300 -33.40 -7.70 20.23
C ALA A 300 -34.15 -9.01 20.05
N PHE A 301 -34.78 -9.57 21.08
CA PHE A 301 -35.53 -10.83 21.00
C PHE A 301 -36.99 -10.59 20.61
N LYS A 302 -37.44 -11.29 19.60
CA LYS A 302 -38.86 -11.26 19.16
C LYS A 302 -39.58 -12.56 19.50
N PRO A 303 -40.75 -12.47 20.16
CA PRO A 303 -41.57 -13.65 20.49
C PRO A 303 -41.98 -14.42 19.23
N VAL A 304 -41.75 -15.74 19.22
CA VAL A 304 -42.12 -16.63 18.11
C VAL A 304 -43.07 -17.73 18.56
N THR A 305 -43.03 -18.08 19.86
CA THR A 305 -44.00 -18.96 20.50
C THR A 305 -44.49 -18.36 21.82
N ALA A 306 -45.41 -19.06 22.51
CA ALA A 306 -45.88 -18.62 23.84
C ALA A 306 -44.74 -18.52 24.87
N THR A 307 -43.74 -19.40 24.78
CA THR A 307 -42.63 -19.54 25.74
C THR A 307 -41.29 -19.06 25.23
N HIS A 308 -41.06 -19.00 23.92
CA HIS A 308 -39.75 -18.71 23.35
C HIS A 308 -39.76 -17.50 22.45
N ALA A 309 -38.60 -16.84 22.40
CA ALA A 309 -38.25 -15.76 21.47
C ALA A 309 -36.96 -16.11 20.71
N ILE A 310 -36.84 -15.59 19.50
CA ILE A 310 -35.62 -15.68 18.66
C ILE A 310 -34.97 -14.32 18.58
N LEU A 311 -33.63 -14.31 18.50
CA LEU A 311 -32.85 -13.11 18.27
C LEU A 311 -33.17 -12.50 16.90
N SER A 312 -33.41 -11.19 16.88
CA SER A 312 -33.81 -10.39 15.71
C SER A 312 -33.23 -8.96 15.84
N GLN A 313 -31.90 -8.88 15.88
CA GLN A 313 -31.16 -7.61 16.12
C GLN A 313 -31.43 -6.56 15.04
N PHE A 314 -31.67 -7.00 13.82
CA PHE A 314 -31.80 -6.14 12.65
C PHE A 314 -33.21 -5.66 12.35
N GLY A 315 -34.10 -5.80 13.34
CA GLY A 315 -35.48 -5.37 13.27
C GLY A 315 -36.51 -6.50 13.07
N PRO A 316 -37.80 -6.17 13.12
CA PRO A 316 -38.87 -7.15 13.10
C PRO A 316 -38.88 -7.95 11.79
N GLY A 317 -39.12 -9.26 11.91
CA GLY A 317 -39.15 -10.16 10.75
C GLY A 317 -37.81 -10.53 10.17
N ARG A 318 -36.68 -10.15 10.83
CA ARG A 318 -35.31 -10.47 10.47
C ARG A 318 -34.68 -11.31 11.57
N PHE A 319 -34.68 -12.63 11.38
CA PHE A 319 -34.27 -13.60 12.40
C PHE A 319 -32.78 -13.94 12.22
N ASP A 320 -31.99 -13.62 13.23
CA ASP A 320 -30.54 -13.75 13.18
C ASP A 320 -30.10 -15.20 13.01
N LEU A 321 -29.15 -15.40 12.09
CA LEU A 321 -28.48 -16.67 11.88
C LEU A 321 -27.24 -16.77 12.75
N GLN A 322 -27.03 -17.92 13.37
CA GLN A 322 -25.81 -18.28 14.06
C GLN A 322 -24.83 -18.86 13.02
N LEU A 323 -24.05 -17.97 12.36
CA LEU A 323 -23.26 -18.34 11.17
C LEU A 323 -22.09 -19.27 11.45
N ASN A 324 -21.66 -19.46 12.71
CA ASN A 324 -20.68 -20.48 13.07
C ASN A 324 -21.31 -21.90 13.17
N GLU A 325 -22.62 -22.02 13.23
CA GLU A 325 -23.29 -23.32 13.19
C GLU A 325 -23.31 -23.87 11.76
N THR A 326 -23.06 -25.17 11.63
CA THR A 326 -22.83 -25.83 10.33
C THR A 326 -23.94 -25.56 9.32
N ILE A 327 -25.22 -25.64 9.72
CA ILE A 327 -26.34 -25.48 8.79
C ILE A 327 -26.45 -24.06 8.25
N ALA A 328 -26.25 -23.02 9.08
CA ALA A 328 -26.29 -21.64 8.67
C ALA A 328 -25.04 -21.30 7.84
N LYS A 329 -23.87 -21.80 8.24
CA LYS A 329 -22.60 -21.60 7.52
C LYS A 329 -22.65 -22.22 6.12
N GLU A 330 -23.08 -23.45 5.96
CA GLU A 330 -23.16 -24.08 4.64
C GLU A 330 -24.23 -23.42 3.76
N LYS A 331 -25.34 -22.92 4.34
CA LYS A 331 -26.30 -22.10 3.59
C LYS A 331 -25.62 -20.84 3.03
N LEU A 332 -24.82 -20.12 3.82
CA LEU A 332 -24.09 -18.95 3.35
C LEU A 332 -23.03 -19.31 2.31
N LYS A 333 -22.27 -20.38 2.51
CA LYS A 333 -21.29 -20.86 1.51
C LYS A 333 -21.97 -21.19 0.17
N GLY A 334 -23.18 -21.75 0.20
CA GLY A 334 -24.01 -21.98 -0.98
C GLY A 334 -24.33 -20.67 -1.71
N VAL A 335 -24.79 -19.66 -0.97
CA VAL A 335 -25.04 -18.30 -1.51
C VAL A 335 -23.80 -17.73 -2.19
N LEU A 336 -22.63 -17.83 -1.55
CA LEU A 336 -21.37 -17.32 -2.14
C LEU A 336 -21.05 -18.02 -3.45
N ARG A 337 -21.12 -19.34 -3.52
CA ARG A 337 -20.88 -20.11 -4.77
C ARG A 337 -21.84 -19.71 -5.88
N THR A 338 -23.12 -19.59 -5.57
CA THR A 338 -24.17 -19.18 -6.53
C THR A 338 -23.89 -17.79 -7.09
N LEU A 339 -23.58 -16.80 -6.23
CA LEU A 339 -23.25 -15.43 -6.67
C LEU A 339 -22.00 -15.39 -7.55
N ILE A 340 -20.95 -16.10 -7.18
CA ILE A 340 -19.74 -16.23 -7.99
C ILE A 340 -20.06 -16.90 -9.34
N GLY A 341 -20.91 -17.94 -9.33
CA GLY A 341 -21.41 -18.61 -10.53
C GLY A 341 -22.18 -17.67 -11.48
N TYR A 342 -22.93 -16.72 -10.95
CA TYR A 342 -23.56 -15.67 -11.76
C TYR A 342 -22.53 -14.74 -12.41
N GLY A 343 -21.34 -14.62 -11.81
CA GLY A 343 -20.25 -13.87 -12.38
C GLY A 343 -19.74 -12.71 -11.55
N PHE A 344 -20.16 -12.55 -10.31
CA PHE A 344 -19.53 -11.59 -9.39
C PHE A 344 -18.05 -11.92 -9.19
N ARG A 345 -17.20 -10.90 -9.14
CA ARG A 345 -15.74 -11.03 -9.00
C ARG A 345 -15.19 -10.53 -7.67
N GLY A 346 -16.06 -10.10 -6.80
CA GLY A 346 -15.72 -9.76 -5.41
C GLY A 346 -16.97 -9.88 -4.53
N VAL A 347 -16.73 -10.16 -3.26
CA VAL A 347 -17.78 -10.25 -2.25
C VAL A 347 -17.43 -9.32 -1.09
N ARG A 348 -18.39 -8.50 -0.70
CA ARG A 348 -18.33 -7.70 0.52
C ARG A 348 -19.42 -8.14 1.47
N LEU A 349 -19.06 -8.44 2.71
CA LEU A 349 -19.98 -8.92 3.74
C LEU A 349 -20.31 -7.76 4.68
N ALA A 350 -21.59 -7.43 4.79
CA ALA A 350 -22.05 -6.41 5.71
C ALA A 350 -22.28 -6.98 7.11
N ASN A 351 -22.07 -6.14 8.12
CA ASN A 351 -22.30 -6.46 9.55
C ASN A 351 -21.55 -7.71 10.05
N ALA A 352 -20.32 -7.93 9.57
CA ALA A 352 -19.51 -9.09 9.94
C ALA A 352 -19.24 -9.20 11.45
N LYS A 353 -19.17 -8.09 12.16
CA LYS A 353 -19.04 -8.07 13.62
C LYS A 353 -20.14 -8.81 14.36
N HIS A 354 -21.30 -8.98 13.76
CA HIS A 354 -22.49 -9.66 14.33
C HIS A 354 -22.70 -11.09 13.79
N PHE A 355 -21.74 -11.69 13.09
CA PHE A 355 -21.89 -13.03 12.50
C PHE A 355 -21.95 -14.13 13.54
N ILE A 356 -21.35 -13.91 14.68
CA ILE A 356 -21.34 -14.83 15.79
C ILE A 356 -21.87 -14.10 17.01
N VAL A 357 -22.78 -14.75 17.69
CA VAL A 357 -23.41 -14.29 18.93
C VAL A 357 -23.15 -15.29 20.03
N SER A 358 -22.95 -14.85 21.25
CA SER A 358 -22.70 -15.72 22.40
C SER A 358 -23.95 -16.56 22.73
N ASN A 359 -23.78 -17.86 22.82
CA ASN A 359 -24.85 -18.77 23.24
C ASN A 359 -25.12 -18.76 24.76
N SER A 360 -24.41 -17.92 25.54
CA SER A 360 -24.44 -17.94 26.99
C SER A 360 -25.76 -17.42 27.58
N GLY A 361 -26.59 -16.69 26.82
CA GLY A 361 -27.78 -16.01 27.32
C GLY A 361 -27.54 -14.99 28.42
N ASN A 362 -26.25 -14.64 28.65
CA ASN A 362 -25.83 -13.73 29.70
C ASN A 362 -26.11 -12.28 29.32
N GLU A 363 -26.32 -11.44 30.35
CA GLU A 363 -26.48 -10.01 30.21
C GLU A 363 -25.22 -9.37 29.59
N GLU A 364 -25.45 -8.32 28.79
CA GLU A 364 -24.36 -7.40 28.39
C GLU A 364 -23.92 -6.57 29.60
N ALA A 365 -22.63 -6.34 29.73
CA ALA A 365 -22.08 -5.52 30.78
C ALA A 365 -22.32 -4.02 30.52
N MET A 366 -22.52 -3.27 31.56
CA MET A 366 -22.52 -1.81 31.50
C MET A 366 -21.12 -1.30 31.26
N PRO A 367 -20.97 -0.24 30.46
CA PRO A 367 -19.69 0.45 30.37
C PRO A 367 -19.33 1.13 31.71
N SER A 368 -18.07 1.55 31.84
CA SER A 368 -17.65 2.36 32.99
C SER A 368 -18.62 3.54 33.18
N PRO A 369 -19.07 3.82 34.42
CA PRO A 369 -19.98 4.94 34.72
C PRO A 369 -19.53 6.31 34.19
N GLU A 370 -18.24 6.45 33.88
CA GLU A 370 -17.64 7.69 33.37
C GLU A 370 -17.69 7.78 31.85
N ALA A 371 -17.85 6.67 31.15
CA ALA A 371 -17.71 6.62 29.69
C ALA A 371 -18.96 7.10 28.91
N ASN A 372 -20.17 7.03 29.49
CA ASN A 372 -21.41 7.28 28.76
C ASN A 372 -22.48 8.05 29.56
N LYS A 373 -22.13 9.17 30.15
CA LYS A 373 -23.07 9.98 30.95
C LYS A 373 -24.27 10.52 30.15
N ALA A 374 -24.21 10.54 28.83
CA ALA A 374 -25.25 11.05 27.95
C ALA A 374 -26.25 9.99 27.48
N LEU A 375 -25.94 8.68 27.70
CA LEU A 375 -26.77 7.57 27.24
C LEU A 375 -27.52 6.90 28.39
N SER A 376 -28.72 6.42 28.11
CA SER A 376 -29.56 5.67 29.02
C SER A 376 -29.49 4.15 28.74
N MET A 377 -29.97 3.33 29.67
CA MET A 377 -30.06 1.87 29.46
C MET A 377 -30.94 1.46 28.28
N ALA A 378 -31.80 2.36 27.79
CA ALA A 378 -32.63 2.11 26.61
C ALA A 378 -31.87 2.35 25.28
N ASP A 379 -30.72 3.02 25.36
CA ASP A 379 -29.91 3.34 24.16
C ASP A 379 -28.96 2.20 23.84
N TYR A 380 -28.88 1.80 22.56
CA TYR A 380 -27.99 0.74 22.10
C TYR A 380 -26.54 1.00 22.53
N GLY A 381 -26.04 2.21 22.32
CA GLY A 381 -24.65 2.59 22.65
C GLY A 381 -24.30 2.64 24.14
N PHE A 382 -25.25 2.40 25.04
CA PHE A 382 -25.00 2.32 26.48
C PHE A 382 -24.28 1.02 26.89
N TRP A 383 -24.53 -0.09 26.21
CA TRP A 383 -24.04 -1.43 26.54
C TRP A 383 -22.74 -1.76 25.82
N THR A 384 -21.98 -2.72 26.33
CA THR A 384 -20.68 -3.12 25.77
C THR A 384 -20.78 -3.94 24.49
N HIS A 385 -21.89 -4.60 24.24
CA HIS A 385 -22.15 -5.51 23.13
C HIS A 385 -21.15 -6.67 22.96
N MET A 386 -20.42 -7.04 24.02
CA MET A 386 -19.44 -8.13 23.99
C MET A 386 -20.06 -9.51 23.73
N LYS A 387 -21.37 -9.65 23.87
CA LYS A 387 -22.11 -10.90 23.61
C LYS A 387 -22.64 -10.97 22.19
N THR A 388 -22.77 -9.83 21.53
CA THR A 388 -23.45 -9.69 20.23
C THR A 388 -22.54 -9.12 19.15
N THR A 389 -21.30 -8.71 19.48
CA THR A 389 -20.32 -8.20 18.51
C THR A 389 -18.93 -8.77 18.75
N TYR A 390 -18.20 -9.03 17.69
CA TYR A 390 -16.79 -9.48 17.71
C TYR A 390 -16.56 -10.71 18.60
N VAL A 391 -17.52 -11.60 18.66
CA VAL A 391 -17.44 -12.82 19.46
C VAL A 391 -16.38 -13.76 18.89
N ALA A 392 -15.71 -14.51 19.77
CA ALA A 392 -14.64 -15.44 19.39
C ALA A 392 -15.10 -16.45 18.33
N GLY A 393 -14.22 -16.76 17.38
CA GLY A 393 -14.53 -17.61 16.22
C GLY A 393 -14.80 -16.82 14.93
N LEU A 394 -14.96 -15.49 15.01
CA LEU A 394 -15.21 -14.65 13.82
C LEU A 394 -14.12 -14.80 12.75
N GLY A 395 -12.84 -14.75 13.14
CA GLY A 395 -11.73 -14.92 12.21
C GLY A 395 -11.72 -16.28 11.52
N GLU A 396 -12.05 -17.37 12.26
CA GLU A 396 -12.16 -18.72 11.70
C GLU A 396 -13.30 -18.82 10.67
N LEU A 397 -14.48 -18.31 11.02
CA LEU A 397 -15.62 -18.26 10.09
C LEU A 397 -15.27 -17.50 8.81
N LEU A 398 -14.70 -16.30 8.94
CA LEU A 398 -14.30 -15.49 7.79
C LEU A 398 -13.21 -16.18 6.94
N HIS A 399 -12.30 -16.93 7.58
CA HIS A 399 -11.29 -17.72 6.87
C HIS A 399 -11.93 -18.84 6.02
N GLU A 400 -12.94 -19.52 6.56
CA GLU A 400 -13.68 -20.52 5.79
C GLU A 400 -14.45 -19.90 4.61
N LEU A 401 -15.07 -18.71 4.80
CA LEU A 401 -15.79 -18.00 3.74
C LEU A 401 -14.82 -17.49 2.66
N ALA A 402 -13.66 -16.96 3.07
CA ALA A 402 -12.60 -16.56 2.15
C ALA A 402 -12.09 -17.75 1.33
N GLY A 403 -11.96 -18.91 1.95
CA GLY A 403 -11.62 -20.17 1.26
C GLY A 403 -12.58 -20.54 0.13
N VAL A 404 -13.88 -20.27 0.29
CA VAL A 404 -14.87 -20.43 -0.79
C VAL A 404 -14.63 -19.42 -1.92
N VAL A 405 -14.48 -18.15 -1.58
CA VAL A 405 -14.28 -17.08 -2.58
C VAL A 405 -13.00 -17.30 -3.39
N HIS A 406 -11.90 -17.58 -2.72
CA HIS A 406 -10.59 -17.81 -3.36
C HIS A 406 -10.53 -19.16 -4.09
N GLY A 407 -11.25 -20.17 -3.62
CA GLY A 407 -11.37 -21.46 -4.31
C GLY A 407 -12.00 -21.34 -5.69
N GLU A 408 -12.98 -20.44 -5.84
CA GLU A 408 -13.71 -20.22 -7.10
C GLU A 408 -13.06 -19.12 -7.99
N LEU A 409 -12.54 -18.05 -7.39
CA LEU A 409 -12.06 -16.86 -8.11
C LEU A 409 -10.53 -16.77 -8.20
N HIS A 410 -9.81 -17.53 -7.39
CA HIS A 410 -8.35 -17.44 -7.23
C HIS A 410 -7.91 -15.98 -6.97
N GLU A 411 -6.84 -15.51 -7.61
CA GLU A 411 -6.32 -14.13 -7.47
C GLU A 411 -7.19 -13.07 -8.18
N ASN A 412 -8.17 -13.51 -8.99
CA ASN A 412 -9.07 -12.61 -9.73
C ASN A 412 -10.28 -12.13 -8.94
N GLY A 413 -10.39 -12.53 -7.66
CA GLY A 413 -11.46 -12.09 -6.78
C GLY A 413 -10.96 -11.76 -5.40
N PHE A 414 -11.85 -11.23 -4.55
CA PHE A 414 -11.53 -10.84 -3.19
C PHE A 414 -12.73 -10.97 -2.25
N LEU A 415 -12.42 -11.12 -0.96
CA LEU A 415 -13.37 -10.97 0.14
C LEU A 415 -13.11 -9.67 0.88
N SER A 416 -14.17 -8.91 1.16
CA SER A 416 -14.13 -7.69 1.98
C SER A 416 -15.26 -7.70 3.00
N VAL A 417 -15.20 -6.77 3.96
CA VAL A 417 -16.25 -6.49 4.94
C VAL A 417 -16.56 -5.00 4.96
N THR A 418 -17.72 -4.63 5.53
CA THR A 418 -18.11 -3.21 5.65
C THR A 418 -17.59 -2.53 6.91
N GLU A 419 -17.07 -3.29 7.86
CA GLU A 419 -16.51 -2.78 9.10
C GLU A 419 -15.11 -2.22 8.92
N ASP A 420 -14.82 -1.15 9.66
CA ASP A 420 -13.46 -0.65 9.83
C ASP A 420 -12.60 -1.65 10.59
N ILE A 421 -11.45 -1.99 10.04
CA ILE A 421 -10.52 -2.92 10.66
C ILE A 421 -9.45 -2.14 11.44
N LEU A 422 -9.82 -1.71 12.63
CA LEU A 422 -8.91 -1.06 13.58
C LEU A 422 -8.06 -2.05 14.36
N ARG A 423 -8.61 -3.25 14.54
CA ARG A 423 -8.01 -4.33 15.29
C ARG A 423 -8.02 -5.58 14.45
N PRO A 424 -7.06 -5.72 13.51
CA PRO A 424 -7.03 -6.83 12.56
C PRO A 424 -6.93 -8.20 13.24
N GLU A 425 -6.40 -8.28 14.47
CA GLU A 425 -6.32 -9.50 15.25
C GLU A 425 -7.69 -10.15 15.56
N VAL A 426 -8.75 -9.34 15.63
CA VAL A 426 -10.11 -9.85 15.89
C VAL A 426 -10.69 -10.61 14.69
N PHE A 427 -10.25 -10.21 13.49
CA PHE A 427 -10.67 -10.82 12.23
C PHE A 427 -9.71 -11.91 11.76
N ALA A 428 -8.52 -11.98 12.33
CA ALA A 428 -7.47 -12.90 11.91
C ALA A 428 -7.71 -14.33 12.43
N PHE A 429 -7.24 -15.30 11.64
CA PHE A 429 -7.17 -16.71 12.01
C PHE A 429 -5.78 -17.28 11.66
N ASN A 430 -5.11 -17.87 12.65
CA ASN A 430 -3.77 -18.46 12.49
C ASN A 430 -2.75 -17.52 11.79
N GLY A 431 -2.73 -16.25 12.18
CA GLY A 431 -1.80 -15.25 11.61
C GLY A 431 -2.15 -14.77 10.21
N THR A 432 -3.28 -15.21 9.66
CA THR A 432 -3.81 -14.81 8.36
C THR A 432 -5.03 -13.91 8.54
N LEU A 433 -5.08 -12.78 7.84
CA LEU A 433 -6.28 -11.96 7.72
C LEU A 433 -7.07 -12.47 6.50
N PRO A 434 -8.27 -13.01 6.70
CA PRO A 434 -9.07 -13.58 5.59
C PRO A 434 -9.69 -12.51 4.69
N ILE A 435 -9.53 -11.26 5.03
CA ILE A 435 -10.07 -10.09 4.32
C ILE A 435 -8.96 -9.52 3.43
N ASP A 436 -9.17 -9.52 2.11
CA ASP A 436 -8.19 -9.03 1.14
C ASP A 436 -8.13 -7.51 1.09
N ILE A 437 -9.30 -6.88 1.24
CA ILE A 437 -9.46 -5.42 1.21
C ILE A 437 -10.13 -4.96 2.52
N PRO A 438 -9.38 -4.90 3.64
CA PRO A 438 -9.90 -4.37 4.89
C PRO A 438 -10.22 -2.88 4.76
N LEU A 439 -11.37 -2.46 5.28
CA LEU A 439 -11.78 -1.06 5.25
C LEU A 439 -10.99 -0.23 6.26
N TYR A 440 -10.50 0.94 5.83
CA TYR A 440 -9.92 1.96 6.67
C TYR A 440 -10.74 3.25 6.57
N GLY A 441 -11.66 3.45 7.50
CA GLY A 441 -12.53 4.62 7.56
C GLY A 441 -12.06 5.69 8.55
N ASN A 442 -11.12 5.35 9.44
CA ASN A 442 -10.66 6.27 10.50
C ASN A 442 -9.95 7.51 9.97
N ILE A 443 -9.36 7.46 8.79
CA ILE A 443 -8.73 8.62 8.19
C ILE A 443 -9.70 9.81 8.09
N GLU A 444 -10.98 9.54 7.88
CA GLU A 444 -12.02 10.55 7.85
C GLU A 444 -12.21 11.21 9.22
N TYR A 445 -12.26 10.40 10.28
CA TYR A 445 -12.36 10.90 11.65
C TYR A 445 -11.13 11.71 12.05
N ASP A 446 -9.96 11.23 11.73
CA ASP A 446 -8.69 11.89 12.05
C ASP A 446 -8.51 13.20 11.25
N LEU A 447 -8.97 13.26 10.00
CA LEU A 447 -8.98 14.49 9.19
C LEU A 447 -9.93 15.55 9.75
N ARG A 448 -11.03 15.14 10.38
CA ARG A 448 -11.98 16.03 11.05
C ARG A 448 -11.32 16.83 12.16
N GLU A 449 -10.48 16.18 12.94
CA GLU A 449 -9.84 16.76 14.11
C GLU A 449 -8.48 17.43 13.78
N ALA A 450 -7.93 17.20 12.58
CA ALA A 450 -6.56 17.55 12.22
C ALA A 450 -6.38 19.01 11.78
N ASN A 451 -6.86 19.96 12.57
CA ASN A 451 -6.76 21.41 12.31
C ASN A 451 -5.56 22.11 12.98
N ASN A 452 -4.71 21.39 13.65
CA ASN A 452 -3.52 21.90 14.32
C ASN A 452 -2.36 20.89 14.29
N ALA A 453 -1.15 21.33 14.62
CA ALA A 453 0.06 20.50 14.54
C ALA A 453 0.02 19.21 15.39
N ASN A 454 -0.65 19.23 16.55
CA ASN A 454 -0.77 18.04 17.39
C ASN A 454 -1.71 17.00 16.78
N ALA A 455 -2.85 17.44 16.27
CA ALA A 455 -3.82 16.58 15.61
C ALA A 455 -3.26 16.03 14.28
N THR A 456 -2.49 16.83 13.53
CA THR A 456 -1.79 16.37 12.32
C THR A 456 -0.74 15.31 12.64
N ARG A 457 -0.05 15.43 13.78
CA ARG A 457 0.91 14.41 14.26
C ARG A 457 0.18 13.11 14.65
N LYS A 458 -0.99 13.23 15.28
CA LYS A 458 -1.84 12.07 15.59
C LYS A 458 -2.29 11.38 14.30
N LEU A 459 -2.81 12.11 13.32
CA LEU A 459 -3.20 11.57 12.01
C LEU A 459 -2.06 10.80 11.33
N ARG A 460 -0.84 11.36 11.32
CA ARG A 460 0.34 10.67 10.81
C ARG A 460 0.53 9.33 11.53
N HIS A 461 0.55 9.34 12.86
CA HIS A 461 0.77 8.16 13.66
C HIS A 461 -0.31 7.09 13.43
N ASP A 462 -1.57 7.50 13.33
CA ASP A 462 -2.69 6.59 13.10
C ASP A 462 -2.62 5.94 11.69
N ILE A 463 -2.21 6.71 10.67
CA ILE A 463 -1.94 6.16 9.34
C ILE A 463 -0.80 5.14 9.40
N GLU A 464 0.35 5.50 9.97
CA GLU A 464 1.52 4.61 10.07
C GLU A 464 1.15 3.30 10.79
N ASN A 465 0.53 3.39 11.96
CA ASN A 465 0.13 2.23 12.76
C ASN A 465 -0.84 1.31 12.03
N THR A 466 -1.81 1.88 11.31
CA THR A 466 -2.79 1.09 10.56
C THR A 466 -2.11 0.30 9.45
N TYR A 467 -1.23 0.94 8.68
CA TYR A 467 -0.49 0.24 7.63
C TYR A 467 0.46 -0.81 8.18
N GLU A 468 1.12 -0.56 9.30
CA GLU A 468 2.00 -1.54 9.95
C GLU A 468 1.21 -2.73 10.51
N ALA A 469 0.09 -2.47 11.17
CA ALA A 469 -0.77 -3.52 11.71
C ALA A 469 -1.30 -4.46 10.60
N ILE A 470 -1.73 -3.91 9.47
CA ILE A 470 -2.21 -4.70 8.34
C ILE A 470 -1.07 -5.47 7.66
N ARG A 471 0.12 -4.88 7.53
CA ARG A 471 1.30 -5.56 6.94
C ARG A 471 1.78 -6.77 7.73
N ALA A 472 1.44 -6.88 9.00
CA ALA A 472 1.79 -8.04 9.83
C ALA A 472 1.05 -9.32 9.38
N TYR A 473 -0.02 -9.18 8.62
CA TYR A 473 -0.85 -10.29 8.17
C TYR A 473 -0.64 -10.61 6.68
N ARG A 474 -1.01 -11.83 6.31
CA ARG A 474 -1.17 -12.28 4.93
C ARG A 474 -2.62 -12.58 4.66
N THR A 475 -3.03 -12.58 3.40
CA THR A 475 -4.34 -13.08 2.98
C THR A 475 -4.31 -14.60 2.81
N CYS A 476 -5.48 -15.20 2.66
CA CYS A 476 -5.61 -16.64 2.39
C CYS A 476 -4.87 -17.10 1.12
N CYS A 477 -4.66 -16.20 0.15
CA CYS A 477 -3.91 -16.47 -1.08
C CYS A 477 -2.41 -16.16 -0.97
N GLY A 478 -1.90 -15.79 0.22
CA GLY A 478 -0.49 -15.52 0.49
C GLY A 478 -0.01 -14.11 0.17
N GLY A 479 -0.86 -13.27 -0.42
CA GLY A 479 -0.59 -11.85 -0.66
C GLY A 479 -0.70 -11.01 0.61
N GLN A 480 -0.35 -9.72 0.50
CA GLN A 480 -0.59 -8.74 1.55
C GLN A 480 -2.00 -8.15 1.39
N PRO A 481 -2.73 -7.90 2.49
CA PRO A 481 -4.00 -7.18 2.43
C PRO A 481 -3.81 -5.76 1.87
N TRP A 482 -4.81 -5.31 1.13
CA TRP A 482 -4.86 -3.95 0.58
C TRP A 482 -5.96 -3.16 1.28
N LEU A 483 -5.62 -2.01 1.87
CA LEU A 483 -6.62 -1.17 2.51
C LEU A 483 -7.65 -0.66 1.51
N GLN A 484 -8.93 -0.79 1.85
CA GLN A 484 -10.01 -0.14 1.13
C GLN A 484 -10.15 1.29 1.65
N LEU A 485 -9.82 2.25 0.80
CA LEU A 485 -9.85 3.67 1.12
C LEU A 485 -11.22 4.23 0.69
N ARG A 486 -12.13 4.38 1.64
CA ARG A 486 -13.49 4.82 1.36
C ARG A 486 -13.58 6.33 1.28
N TYR A 487 -14.28 6.81 0.27
CA TYR A 487 -14.62 8.22 0.03
C TYR A 487 -16.13 8.37 0.06
N ASN A 488 -16.64 9.11 1.00
CA ASN A 488 -18.06 9.37 1.15
C ASN A 488 -18.35 10.87 1.36
N ASN A 489 -19.61 11.24 1.28
CA ASN A 489 -20.03 12.63 1.37
C ASN A 489 -19.78 13.26 2.75
N ALA A 490 -19.70 12.47 3.81
CA ALA A 490 -19.45 12.97 5.16
C ALA A 490 -18.04 13.59 5.29
N SER A 491 -17.06 13.03 4.57
CA SER A 491 -15.68 13.53 4.54
C SER A 491 -15.57 14.93 3.93
N LEU A 492 -16.48 15.27 3.00
CA LEU A 492 -16.47 16.56 2.28
C LEU A 492 -16.83 17.76 3.17
N GLN A 493 -17.33 17.54 4.36
CA GLN A 493 -17.59 18.61 5.34
C GLN A 493 -16.31 19.25 5.87
N TYR A 494 -15.19 18.49 5.87
CA TYR A 494 -13.93 18.89 6.49
C TYR A 494 -12.87 19.25 5.47
N LEU A 495 -12.93 18.62 4.31
CA LEU A 495 -11.99 18.79 3.23
C LEU A 495 -12.75 18.75 1.91
N GLY A 496 -12.42 19.62 0.96
CA GLY A 496 -13.05 19.61 -0.35
C GLY A 496 -12.82 18.31 -1.12
N ALA A 497 -13.70 18.00 -2.06
CA ALA A 497 -13.64 16.75 -2.82
C ALA A 497 -12.33 16.58 -3.60
N SER A 498 -11.81 17.68 -4.17
CA SER A 498 -10.53 17.66 -4.90
C SER A 498 -9.34 17.33 -3.98
N GLU A 499 -9.24 18.00 -2.85
CA GLU A 499 -8.16 17.85 -1.88
C GLU A 499 -8.16 16.45 -1.27
N TYR A 500 -9.34 16.00 -0.86
CA TYR A 500 -9.55 14.68 -0.30
C TYR A 500 -9.18 13.59 -1.30
N THR A 501 -9.65 13.71 -2.54
CA THR A 501 -9.34 12.78 -3.62
C THR A 501 -7.84 12.73 -3.90
N ILE A 502 -7.19 13.89 -4.08
CA ILE A 502 -5.75 13.97 -4.37
C ILE A 502 -4.93 13.32 -3.24
N PHE A 503 -5.26 13.60 -1.99
CA PHE A 503 -4.50 13.05 -0.87
C PHE A 503 -4.68 11.53 -0.74
N ASN A 504 -5.92 11.04 -0.77
CA ASN A 504 -6.20 9.63 -0.49
C ASN A 504 -5.93 8.70 -1.68
N PHE A 505 -6.12 9.15 -2.94
CA PHE A 505 -6.06 8.28 -4.11
C PHE A 505 -4.72 7.57 -4.30
N LEU A 506 -3.65 8.18 -3.82
CA LEU A 506 -2.29 7.69 -3.94
C LEU A 506 -1.77 6.99 -2.68
N LEU A 507 -2.55 6.90 -1.61
CA LEU A 507 -2.24 6.05 -0.48
C LEU A 507 -2.18 4.57 -0.91
N PRO A 508 -1.39 3.72 -0.22
CA PRO A 508 -1.39 2.28 -0.51
C PRO A 508 -2.74 1.68 -0.17
N GLY A 509 -3.44 1.19 -1.17
CA GLY A 509 -4.76 0.61 -1.01
C GLY A 509 -5.63 0.77 -2.25
N VAL A 510 -6.89 0.44 -2.14
CA VAL A 510 -7.87 0.50 -3.22
C VAL A 510 -8.84 1.65 -2.98
N PRO A 511 -8.86 2.68 -3.84
CA PRO A 511 -9.85 3.76 -3.72
C PRO A 511 -11.26 3.22 -3.95
N LEU A 512 -12.16 3.49 -3.00
CA LEU A 512 -13.58 3.17 -3.09
C LEU A 512 -14.39 4.45 -2.99
N PHE A 513 -15.04 4.85 -4.07
CA PHE A 513 -15.84 6.07 -4.12
C PHE A 513 -17.33 5.80 -4.00
N GLY A 514 -18.03 6.64 -3.23
CA GLY A 514 -19.43 6.89 -3.48
C GLY A 514 -19.58 7.70 -4.76
N LEU A 515 -20.57 7.40 -5.58
CA LEU A 515 -20.79 8.12 -6.84
C LEU A 515 -21.05 9.62 -6.64
N ASP A 516 -21.65 9.99 -5.51
CA ASP A 516 -21.88 11.35 -5.07
C ASP A 516 -20.58 12.17 -4.89
N VAL A 517 -19.51 11.56 -4.43
CA VAL A 517 -18.19 12.19 -4.30
C VAL A 517 -17.56 12.47 -5.66
N LEU A 518 -17.66 11.53 -6.58
CA LEU A 518 -17.11 11.67 -7.94
C LEU A 518 -17.84 12.75 -8.73
N THR A 519 -19.14 12.91 -8.49
CA THR A 519 -19.96 13.94 -9.13
C THR A 519 -19.92 15.29 -8.41
N ALA A 520 -19.27 15.35 -7.22
CA ALA A 520 -19.12 16.59 -6.48
C ALA A 520 -18.21 17.60 -7.20
N ASN A 521 -18.44 18.88 -6.95
CA ASN A 521 -17.61 19.94 -7.51
C ASN A 521 -16.15 19.77 -7.10
N GLY A 522 -15.25 19.84 -8.08
CA GLY A 522 -13.80 19.79 -7.85
C GLY A 522 -13.13 18.47 -8.18
N VAL A 523 -13.89 17.40 -8.40
CA VAL A 523 -13.34 16.13 -8.95
C VAL A 523 -13.69 16.06 -10.42
N THR A 524 -12.69 16.21 -11.29
CA THR A 524 -12.88 16.11 -12.74
C THR A 524 -12.38 14.74 -13.23
N ARG A 525 -12.91 14.31 -14.37
CA ARG A 525 -12.40 13.13 -15.06
C ARG A 525 -10.89 13.20 -15.30
N GLU A 526 -10.39 14.37 -15.74
CA GLU A 526 -8.96 14.58 -15.99
C GLU A 526 -8.11 14.39 -14.73
N THR A 527 -8.63 14.83 -13.56
CA THR A 527 -7.98 14.60 -12.27
C THR A 527 -7.86 13.11 -11.99
N ILE A 528 -8.94 12.33 -12.12
CA ILE A 528 -8.92 10.88 -11.90
C ILE A 528 -8.00 10.18 -12.88
N GLU A 529 -8.08 10.47 -14.18
CA GLU A 529 -7.20 9.89 -15.20
C GLU A 529 -5.70 10.17 -14.92
N THR A 530 -5.41 11.36 -14.39
CA THR A 530 -4.04 11.74 -14.00
C THR A 530 -3.57 10.94 -12.79
N LEU A 531 -4.43 10.79 -11.79
CA LEU A 531 -4.15 10.00 -10.60
C LEU A 531 -3.99 8.50 -10.92
N GLU A 532 -4.80 7.96 -11.85
CA GLU A 532 -4.66 6.59 -12.35
C GLU A 532 -3.31 6.37 -13.06
N LYS A 533 -2.87 7.33 -13.89
CA LYS A 533 -1.53 7.28 -14.52
C LYS A 533 -0.42 7.25 -13.48
N PHE A 534 -0.54 8.01 -12.40
CA PHE A 534 0.44 7.97 -11.30
C PHE A 534 0.40 6.60 -10.60
N ARG A 535 -0.79 6.06 -10.28
CA ARG A 535 -0.93 4.73 -9.68
C ARG A 535 -0.35 3.61 -10.54
N ALA A 536 -0.39 3.75 -11.87
CA ALA A 536 0.21 2.80 -12.78
C ALA A 536 1.75 2.79 -12.75
N SER A 537 2.39 3.79 -12.11
CA SER A 537 3.85 3.85 -12.02
C SER A 537 4.41 2.80 -11.05
N PRO A 538 5.65 2.30 -11.28
CA PRO A 538 6.27 1.32 -10.37
C PRO A 538 6.40 1.82 -8.92
N SER A 539 6.55 3.13 -8.71
CA SER A 539 6.66 3.71 -7.37
C SER A 539 5.37 3.58 -6.56
N PHE A 540 4.19 3.56 -7.20
CA PHE A 540 2.93 3.29 -6.51
C PHE A 540 2.61 1.80 -6.41
N GLN A 541 2.88 1.03 -7.45
CA GLN A 541 2.55 -0.40 -7.46
C GLN A 541 3.44 -1.20 -6.50
N HIS A 542 4.74 -0.89 -6.44
CA HIS A 542 5.74 -1.72 -5.76
C HIS A 542 6.70 -0.91 -4.88
N GLY A 543 6.46 0.40 -4.73
CA GLY A 543 7.32 1.31 -3.98
C GLY A 543 7.04 1.31 -2.48
N GLN A 544 8.03 1.81 -1.74
CA GLN A 544 7.89 2.09 -0.31
C GLN A 544 6.91 3.24 -0.07
N PHE A 545 6.28 3.21 1.09
CA PHE A 545 5.38 4.25 1.58
C PHE A 545 5.88 4.73 2.95
N ALA A 546 5.92 6.04 3.13
CA ALA A 546 6.24 6.64 4.42
C ALA A 546 5.50 7.98 4.55
N VAL A 547 5.03 8.27 5.76
CA VAL A 547 4.24 9.48 6.08
C VAL A 547 5.09 10.43 6.91
N TYR A 548 4.94 11.72 6.65
CA TYR A 548 5.68 12.78 7.32
C TYR A 548 4.76 13.95 7.67
N ASN A 549 5.13 14.70 8.67
CA ASN A 549 4.50 15.99 8.97
C ASN A 549 5.57 17.02 9.34
N ASP A 550 5.32 18.27 9.04
CA ASP A 550 6.11 19.35 9.60
C ASP A 550 5.74 19.52 11.08
N ALA A 551 6.73 19.58 11.95
CA ALA A 551 6.52 19.68 13.40
C ALA A 551 5.85 21.00 13.84
N SER A 552 5.95 22.04 13.03
CA SER A 552 5.47 23.41 13.30
C SER A 552 4.18 23.77 12.58
N ALA A 553 3.71 22.94 11.64
CA ALA A 553 2.60 23.26 10.76
C ALA A 553 1.51 22.17 10.77
N SER A 554 0.28 22.55 10.42
CA SER A 554 -0.86 21.65 10.21
C SER A 554 -0.77 20.98 8.84
N THR A 555 0.44 20.51 8.48
CA THR A 555 0.71 19.89 7.19
C THR A 555 1.14 18.44 7.34
N ILE A 556 0.65 17.60 6.45
CA ILE A 556 1.01 16.19 6.36
C ILE A 556 1.45 15.89 4.93
N ALA A 557 2.44 15.04 4.78
CA ALA A 557 2.88 14.57 3.49
C ALA A 557 3.21 13.08 3.55
N TYR A 558 3.21 12.44 2.39
CA TYR A 558 3.75 11.10 2.25
C TYR A 558 4.53 10.95 0.95
N ILE A 559 5.39 9.96 0.92
CA ILE A 559 6.16 9.60 -0.27
C ILE A 559 5.81 8.20 -0.74
N ARG A 560 5.93 8.02 -2.06
CA ARG A 560 5.93 6.71 -2.73
C ARG A 560 7.19 6.62 -3.56
N LEU A 561 8.03 5.64 -3.28
CA LEU A 561 9.34 5.51 -3.93
C LEU A 561 9.69 4.05 -4.19
N LYS A 562 10.03 3.74 -5.44
CA LYS A 562 10.73 2.51 -5.82
C LYS A 562 12.11 2.88 -6.35
N SER A 563 13.15 2.23 -5.84
CA SER A 563 14.52 2.44 -6.30
C SER A 563 14.60 2.35 -7.83
N GLY A 564 15.34 3.27 -8.44
CA GLY A 564 15.49 3.38 -9.90
C GLY A 564 14.31 4.04 -10.63
N ASN A 565 13.31 4.54 -9.92
CA ASN A 565 12.16 5.24 -10.49
C ASN A 565 11.99 6.62 -9.83
N PRO A 566 11.29 7.57 -10.49
CA PRO A 566 10.94 8.84 -9.85
C PRO A 566 10.14 8.61 -8.57
N GLY A 567 10.48 9.34 -7.51
CA GLY A 567 9.70 9.42 -6.31
C GLY A 567 8.50 10.34 -6.47
N TYR A 568 7.43 10.05 -5.75
CA TYR A 568 6.26 10.92 -5.65
C TYR A 568 6.14 11.44 -4.21
N PHE A 569 5.82 12.70 -4.11
CA PHE A 569 5.57 13.42 -2.87
C PHE A 569 4.15 13.97 -2.94
N VAL A 570 3.34 13.69 -1.93
CA VAL A 570 1.97 14.17 -1.80
C VAL A 570 1.84 14.91 -0.48
N ALA A 571 1.41 16.15 -0.52
CA ALA A 571 1.25 16.98 0.67
C ALA A 571 -0.14 17.59 0.77
N LEU A 572 -0.59 17.79 2.00
CA LEU A 572 -1.89 18.36 2.35
C LEU A 572 -1.70 19.37 3.49
N ASN A 573 -2.27 20.56 3.34
CA ASN A 573 -2.45 21.52 4.42
C ASN A 573 -3.85 21.38 4.99
N LEU A 574 -3.94 21.07 6.28
CA LEU A 574 -5.20 20.89 7.00
C LEU A 574 -5.69 22.16 7.69
N ASP A 575 -4.88 23.24 7.69
CA ASP A 575 -5.30 24.53 8.24
C ASP A 575 -6.46 25.14 7.41
N PRO A 576 -7.56 25.55 8.05
CA PRO A 576 -8.71 26.06 7.32
C PRO A 576 -8.53 27.48 6.77
N SER A 577 -7.58 28.26 7.26
CA SER A 577 -7.47 29.69 7.04
C SER A 577 -6.08 30.19 6.63
N GLU A 578 -5.02 29.47 6.97
CA GLU A 578 -3.67 29.96 6.78
C GLU A 578 -2.89 29.17 5.72
N GLU A 579 -2.19 29.91 4.86
CA GLU A 579 -1.13 29.33 4.03
C GLU A 579 0.01 28.86 4.95
N LYS A 580 0.52 27.65 4.68
CA LYS A 580 1.66 27.10 5.42
C LYS A 580 2.86 26.96 4.50
N VAL A 581 4.03 27.23 5.08
CA VAL A 581 5.35 26.96 4.47
C VAL A 581 5.97 25.85 5.30
N ALA A 582 6.06 24.66 4.72
CA ALA A 582 6.50 23.45 5.41
C ALA A 582 7.89 23.00 4.94
N ASP A 583 8.72 22.53 5.88
CA ASP A 583 10.04 21.95 5.61
C ASP A 583 9.97 20.42 5.64
N PHE A 584 10.13 19.79 4.48
CA PHE A 584 10.18 18.36 4.31
C PHE A 584 11.59 17.83 3.97
N SER A 585 12.63 18.65 4.14
CA SER A 585 14.01 18.24 3.85
C SER A 585 14.54 17.10 4.74
N GLY A 586 13.86 16.84 5.86
CA GLY A 586 14.16 15.70 6.74
C GLY A 586 13.69 14.34 6.21
N ILE A 587 13.01 14.28 5.05
CA ILE A 587 12.56 13.01 4.46
C ILE A 587 13.76 12.28 3.85
N PRO A 588 14.03 11.03 4.26
CA PRO A 588 15.16 10.28 3.72
C PRO A 588 15.09 10.10 2.20
N GLY A 589 16.16 10.40 1.51
CA GLY A 589 16.27 10.24 0.06
C GLY A 589 15.47 11.23 -0.78
N ILE A 590 14.82 12.24 -0.18
CA ILE A 590 14.18 13.31 -0.95
C ILE A 590 15.26 14.28 -1.48
N GLY A 591 15.14 14.70 -2.73
CA GLY A 591 16.06 15.70 -3.32
C GLY A 591 15.83 17.10 -2.73
N THR A 592 16.56 18.07 -3.19
CA THR A 592 16.40 19.47 -2.79
C THR A 592 15.22 20.16 -3.47
N GLU A 593 14.80 19.65 -4.63
CA GLU A 593 13.74 20.21 -5.47
C GLU A 593 12.66 19.17 -5.77
N LEU A 594 11.43 19.64 -5.81
CA LEU A 594 10.24 18.90 -6.21
C LEU A 594 9.67 19.52 -7.49
N THR A 595 9.21 18.70 -8.43
CA THR A 595 8.50 19.18 -9.63
C THR A 595 7.00 18.94 -9.43
N VAL A 596 6.22 20.01 -9.39
CA VAL A 596 4.76 19.94 -9.20
C VAL A 596 4.10 19.29 -10.40
N VAL A 597 3.25 18.27 -10.17
CA VAL A 597 2.55 17.54 -11.24
C VAL A 597 1.03 17.62 -11.15
N LEU A 598 0.48 17.92 -9.96
CA LEU A 598 -0.95 18.12 -9.77
C LEU A 598 -1.16 18.96 -8.50
N THR A 599 -2.19 19.80 -8.50
CA THR A 599 -2.66 20.57 -7.34
C THR A 599 -4.16 20.46 -7.22
N SER A 600 -4.69 20.67 -6.01
CA SER A 600 -6.12 20.79 -5.80
C SER A 600 -6.68 22.09 -6.37
N ASN A 601 -7.98 22.15 -6.58
CA ASN A 601 -8.64 23.30 -7.21
C ASN A 601 -8.52 24.60 -6.41
N ASN A 602 -8.41 24.51 -5.09
CA ASN A 602 -8.25 25.67 -4.19
C ASN A 602 -6.78 26.03 -3.93
N TYR A 603 -5.82 25.37 -4.59
CA TYR A 603 -4.41 25.71 -4.48
C TYR A 603 -4.14 27.03 -5.19
N ALA A 604 -3.85 28.08 -4.42
CA ALA A 604 -3.72 29.45 -4.90
C ALA A 604 -2.38 30.11 -4.51
N VAL A 605 -1.31 29.31 -4.41
CA VAL A 605 0.03 29.85 -4.14
C VAL A 605 0.57 30.54 -5.40
N PRO A 606 0.90 31.85 -5.33
CA PRO A 606 1.49 32.56 -6.46
C PRO A 606 2.78 31.87 -6.93
N ASP A 607 3.02 31.91 -8.24
CA ASP A 607 4.25 31.37 -8.89
C ASP A 607 4.45 29.85 -8.81
N VAL A 608 3.45 29.10 -8.30
CA VAL A 608 3.48 27.65 -8.28
C VAL A 608 2.41 27.09 -9.23
N ALA A 609 2.84 26.57 -10.35
CA ALA A 609 2.00 25.92 -11.35
C ALA A 609 2.49 24.48 -11.63
N ILE A 610 1.73 23.72 -12.40
CA ILE A 610 2.16 22.41 -12.88
C ILE A 610 3.48 22.56 -13.68
N LYS A 611 4.44 21.68 -13.41
CA LYS A 611 5.83 21.68 -13.90
C LYS A 611 6.75 22.72 -13.23
N THR A 612 6.28 23.52 -12.30
CA THR A 612 7.16 24.40 -11.52
C THR A 612 8.00 23.58 -10.54
N LYS A 613 9.26 23.97 -10.37
CA LYS A 613 10.14 23.42 -9.33
C LYS A 613 9.98 24.20 -8.03
N VAL A 614 9.76 23.49 -6.94
CA VAL A 614 9.66 24.04 -5.59
C VAL A 614 10.75 23.46 -4.69
N GLN A 615 11.24 24.25 -3.75
CA GLN A 615 12.24 23.79 -2.80
C GLN A 615 11.59 22.94 -1.70
N VAL A 616 12.19 21.79 -1.39
CA VAL A 616 11.69 20.86 -0.33
C VAL A 616 11.67 21.53 1.05
N LYS A 617 12.59 22.46 1.32
CA LYS A 617 12.68 23.22 2.57
C LYS A 617 11.57 24.28 2.76
N ALA A 618 10.85 24.62 1.69
CA ALA A 618 9.86 25.68 1.72
C ALA A 618 8.68 25.35 0.79
N VAL A 619 8.00 24.23 1.05
CA VAL A 619 6.80 23.84 0.32
C VAL A 619 5.64 24.69 0.81
N ARG A 620 5.12 25.55 -0.08
CA ARG A 620 3.99 26.43 0.21
C ARG A 620 2.69 25.74 -0.12
N LEU A 621 1.75 25.74 0.81
CA LEU A 621 0.43 25.12 0.68
C LEU A 621 -0.66 26.10 1.11
N SER A 622 -1.57 26.42 0.24
CA SER A 622 -2.76 27.25 0.54
C SER A 622 -3.63 26.56 1.63
N PRO A 623 -4.56 27.28 2.29
CA PRO A 623 -5.47 26.68 3.23
C PRO A 623 -6.23 25.50 2.62
N LYS A 624 -6.31 24.38 3.37
CA LYS A 624 -6.99 23.14 2.96
C LYS A 624 -6.64 22.67 1.54
N SER A 625 -5.41 22.86 1.06
CA SER A 625 -5.00 22.49 -0.30
C SER A 625 -4.09 21.26 -0.32
N ALA A 626 -4.12 20.55 -1.43
CA ALA A 626 -3.26 19.40 -1.70
C ALA A 626 -2.36 19.63 -2.91
N LEU A 627 -1.16 19.02 -2.87
CA LEU A 627 -0.16 19.10 -3.93
C LEU A 627 0.47 17.74 -4.15
N ILE A 628 0.65 17.37 -5.42
CA ILE A 628 1.47 16.23 -5.82
C ILE A 628 2.68 16.73 -6.59
N ALA A 629 3.84 16.23 -6.21
CA ALA A 629 5.08 16.51 -6.92
C ALA A 629 5.91 15.24 -7.14
N THR A 630 6.75 15.26 -8.14
CA THR A 630 7.75 14.22 -8.38
C THR A 630 9.14 14.72 -8.00
N TYR A 631 10.01 13.79 -7.64
CA TYR A 631 11.41 14.09 -7.33
C TYR A 631 12.35 12.98 -7.80
N VAL A 632 13.60 13.35 -8.03
CA VAL A 632 14.67 12.39 -8.26
C VAL A 632 15.26 12.06 -6.88
N PRO A 633 15.31 10.79 -6.48
CA PRO A 633 15.88 10.41 -5.20
C PRO A 633 17.35 10.87 -5.08
N ALA A 634 17.70 11.47 -3.95
CA ALA A 634 19.09 11.73 -3.64
C ALA A 634 19.82 10.40 -3.36
N LYS A 635 21.07 10.29 -3.85
CA LYS A 635 21.92 9.11 -3.63
C LYS A 635 22.33 8.97 -2.16
#